data_aaecc67196ae18489572e862dc974bee
#
_entry.id   aaecc67196ae18489572e862dc974bee
#
_cell.length_a   1.000
_cell.length_b   1.000
_cell.length_c   1.000
_cell.angle_alpha   90.00
_cell.angle_beta   90.00
_cell.angle_gamma   90.00
#
_symmetry.space_group_name_H-M   'P 1'
#
loop_
_entity.id
_entity.type
_entity.pdbx_description
1 polymer ?
#
loop_
_entity_poly.entity_id
_entity_poly.type
_entity_poly.pdbx_seq_one_letter_code
_entity_poly.pdbx_strand_id
1 'polypeptide(L)'
;MIDHAAGNPAPSTAKDLPRSAVALVDAVSPVERELIGGWLAEGGIAAELGIDAPVTQIDLDATAIAARLVGRRDDPIVIPIRVLWLPPERDGVRRTTFADLALLSDPRRPHRLLQRRLVNKAPDRHLILTGQPARLSDLRANNPGAAESSEPFARAIVRAGTVALERAERSVIGDRYKVPRMVVEEILDSPDFLRRLDAIATETGTEPREVYRRAEKALRELVAAQSRLISDLFTQAMRPVHASAWKIDCDRSGLAALRRLNRNYPLVFLPSHRSYVDAFVLGDALARNDFPPNHVIGGANLSFWPMGPIARRTGTVFIRRSFGDDEIYKAVVEEYFAYLLAKRFNLEWYFEGGRTRTGKLRPPRFGLLNYLASAIRSRRIDDVMLVPVSITYERLNELGSIATEQVGGTKKPEGLTWLARYIRSQQHSAGRVYVRFGAPLSARDRLAAHGDPMRPIAQSLAPEPEEVADRQRKAVQRLAFEVAVGINAVTPVTVNALVTLALLGVHERALTLGEVRQTLEPVCGYISRRALPTGELDTLSNDQGLAVVLEQLSLAKVVTVYRGGLEPVYSIESGAHLEAAFYRNSAVHWFVDRAILELAILEVADEQSGAAPGIEAIWDAAYRLRDLLKFDFFFPDRIEFAAAMSAEMLLVDRNWEQRDSAAELVCALADSGFIMAHRVVRSFFDAQLVVAERLAAADPAAPLDRKQFIDECLAVGRQMLLQQRLHSTESVSSELFSSALKLAENHGLLDPGTPDLAQRRRELADELRTIGTRISRAAALDPSNRAPQGTV
;
A
#
# COMPACT_ATOMS: atom_id res chain seq x y z
N MET A 1 32.17 10.25 18.36
CA MET A 1 33.42 10.88 17.90
C MET A 1 34.04 9.95 16.86
N ILE A 2 33.80 10.19 15.61
CA ILE A 2 34.67 9.96 14.46
C ILE A 2 34.07 10.83 13.35
N ASP A 3 34.70 11.96 13.12
CA ASP A 3 34.52 12.84 11.98
C ASP A 3 34.93 12.11 10.69
N HIS A 4 34.04 12.08 9.71
CA HIS A 4 34.44 12.04 8.31
C HIS A 4 33.72 13.16 7.56
N ALA A 5 34.36 14.32 7.62
CA ALA A 5 34.18 15.40 6.66
C ALA A 5 34.60 14.87 5.28
N ALA A 6 33.62 14.63 4.39
CA ALA A 6 33.87 14.51 2.96
C ALA A 6 34.29 15.90 2.47
N GLY A 7 35.57 16.07 2.22
CA GLY A 7 36.18 17.30 1.79
C GLY A 7 35.62 17.77 0.45
N ASN A 8 35.08 18.97 0.44
CA ASN A 8 34.97 19.80 -0.76
C ASN A 8 36.38 19.93 -1.39
N PRO A 9 36.52 19.69 -2.70
CA PRO A 9 37.79 20.05 -3.34
C PRO A 9 38.03 21.56 -3.17
N ALA A 10 39.20 21.88 -2.64
CA ALA A 10 39.63 23.27 -2.48
C ALA A 10 39.56 23.98 -3.85
N PRO A 11 39.17 25.27 -3.87
CA PRO A 11 39.21 26.07 -5.09
C PRO A 11 40.63 26.13 -5.62
N SER A 12 40.82 25.79 -6.88
CA SER A 12 42.06 25.84 -7.60
C SER A 12 42.62 27.28 -7.57
N THR A 13 43.89 27.37 -7.42
CA THR A 13 44.79 28.52 -7.38
C THR A 13 44.30 29.80 -8.09
N ALA A 14 44.67 30.95 -7.52
CA ALA A 14 44.36 32.33 -7.85
C ALA A 14 44.54 32.84 -9.32
N LYS A 15 44.57 31.92 -10.31
CA LYS A 15 44.72 32.27 -11.76
C LYS A 15 43.43 32.20 -12.57
N ASP A 16 42.29 31.70 -12.02
CA ASP A 16 41.05 31.47 -12.72
C ASP A 16 39.85 32.25 -12.18
N LEU A 17 40.01 33.45 -11.71
CA LEU A 17 38.90 34.33 -11.39
C LEU A 17 38.08 34.61 -12.67
N PRO A 18 36.75 34.43 -12.70
CA PRO A 18 35.94 34.71 -13.86
C PRO A 18 36.02 36.17 -14.24
N ARG A 19 36.29 36.45 -15.53
CA ARG A 19 36.35 37.81 -16.08
C ARG A 19 34.95 38.43 -16.23
N SER A 20 33.90 37.68 -16.22
CA SER A 20 32.50 38.13 -16.30
C SER A 20 31.54 37.11 -15.67
N ALA A 21 30.42 37.61 -15.17
CA ALA A 21 29.31 36.79 -14.68
C ALA A 21 28.01 37.12 -15.43
N VAL A 22 27.15 36.09 -15.61
CA VAL A 22 25.83 36.24 -16.19
C VAL A 22 24.79 35.75 -15.20
N ALA A 23 23.93 36.66 -14.77
CA ALA A 23 22.76 36.35 -13.96
C ALA A 23 21.60 35.94 -14.89
N LEU A 24 21.21 34.68 -14.83
CA LEU A 24 19.99 34.18 -15.52
C LEU A 24 18.79 34.43 -14.61
N VAL A 25 18.00 35.43 -14.94
CA VAL A 25 16.90 35.94 -14.13
C VAL A 25 15.61 35.19 -14.44
N ASP A 26 15.11 34.41 -13.50
CA ASP A 26 13.78 33.79 -13.53
C ASP A 26 12.78 34.66 -12.74
N ALA A 27 12.28 35.71 -13.36
CA ALA A 27 11.34 36.66 -12.77
C ALA A 27 10.01 36.67 -13.53
N VAL A 28 8.92 36.39 -12.83
CA VAL A 28 7.56 36.35 -13.40
C VAL A 28 6.89 37.74 -13.37
N SER A 29 7.41 38.69 -12.56
CA SER A 29 6.84 40.00 -12.36
C SER A 29 7.89 41.14 -12.41
N PRO A 30 7.47 42.38 -12.69
CA PRO A 30 8.36 43.51 -12.57
C PRO A 30 8.93 43.71 -11.15
N VAL A 31 8.16 43.40 -10.11
CA VAL A 31 8.59 43.50 -8.71
C VAL A 31 9.73 42.54 -8.40
N GLU A 32 9.62 41.29 -8.88
CA GLU A 32 10.71 40.31 -8.75
C GLU A 32 11.95 40.73 -9.49
N ARG A 33 11.80 41.36 -10.66
CA ARG A 33 12.92 41.88 -11.45
C ARG A 33 13.58 43.05 -10.77
N GLU A 34 12.78 43.95 -10.14
CA GLU A 34 13.32 45.08 -9.33
C GLU A 34 14.11 44.57 -8.11
N LEU A 35 13.56 43.57 -7.40
CA LEU A 35 14.24 42.94 -6.25
C LEU A 35 15.56 42.29 -6.64
N ILE A 36 15.60 41.52 -7.70
CA ILE A 36 16.84 40.90 -8.20
C ILE A 36 17.82 41.97 -8.66
N GLY A 37 17.33 42.99 -9.39
CA GLY A 37 18.16 44.12 -9.85
C GLY A 37 18.78 44.89 -8.71
N GLY A 38 18.03 45.24 -7.67
CA GLY A 38 18.52 45.88 -6.45
C GLY A 38 19.58 45.02 -5.73
N TRP A 39 19.29 43.73 -5.51
CA TRP A 39 20.23 42.82 -4.90
C TRP A 39 21.56 42.67 -5.68
N LEU A 40 21.47 42.62 -7.02
CA LEU A 40 22.67 42.59 -7.86
C LEU A 40 23.46 43.91 -7.78
N ALA A 41 22.78 45.05 -7.72
CA ALA A 41 23.41 46.37 -7.60
C ALA A 41 24.12 46.57 -6.24
N GLU A 42 23.59 45.93 -5.20
CA GLU A 42 24.20 45.91 -3.85
C GLU A 42 25.35 44.88 -3.70
N GLY A 43 25.78 44.28 -4.80
CA GLY A 43 26.85 43.27 -4.79
C GLY A 43 26.48 41.90 -4.26
N GLY A 44 25.23 41.52 -4.35
CA GLY A 44 24.70 40.26 -3.81
C GLY A 44 25.45 39.02 -4.29
N ILE A 45 25.91 38.96 -5.54
CA ILE A 45 26.69 37.80 -6.08
C ILE A 45 28.08 37.76 -5.36
N ALA A 46 28.73 38.91 -5.17
CA ALA A 46 30.01 38.94 -4.47
C ALA A 46 29.83 38.55 -2.99
N ALA A 47 28.78 39.06 -2.34
CA ALA A 47 28.49 38.78 -0.94
C ALA A 47 28.13 37.31 -0.67
N GLU A 48 27.33 36.69 -1.54
CA GLU A 48 26.83 35.34 -1.31
C GLU A 48 27.72 34.24 -1.93
N LEU A 49 28.30 34.48 -3.10
CA LEU A 49 29.06 33.48 -3.85
C LEU A 49 30.57 33.80 -3.93
N GLY A 50 31.01 34.95 -3.45
CA GLY A 50 32.41 35.36 -3.51
C GLY A 50 32.91 35.64 -4.93
N ILE A 51 32.03 35.95 -5.88
CA ILE A 51 32.34 36.18 -7.29
C ILE A 51 32.30 37.70 -7.54
N ASP A 52 33.47 38.35 -7.60
CA ASP A 52 33.62 39.76 -7.92
C ASP A 52 33.93 39.93 -9.40
N ALA A 53 32.89 40.04 -10.23
CA ALA A 53 33.00 40.21 -11.68
C ALA A 53 31.87 41.06 -12.22
N PRO A 54 32.02 41.75 -13.36
CA PRO A 54 30.93 42.47 -14.03
C PRO A 54 29.78 41.54 -14.36
N VAL A 55 28.57 41.86 -13.86
CA VAL A 55 27.38 41.01 -14.00
C VAL A 55 26.47 41.50 -15.14
N THR A 56 26.20 40.62 -16.08
CA THR A 56 25.20 40.87 -17.14
C THR A 56 23.90 40.12 -16.81
N GLN A 57 22.75 40.80 -16.83
CA GLN A 57 21.45 40.18 -16.62
C GLN A 57 20.88 39.70 -17.96
N ILE A 58 20.39 38.43 -17.96
CA ILE A 58 19.70 37.81 -19.10
C ILE A 58 18.51 37.07 -18.52
N ASP A 59 17.34 37.17 -19.17
CA ASP A 59 16.18 36.40 -18.73
C ASP A 59 16.40 34.88 -18.95
N LEU A 60 15.92 34.06 -18.04
CA LEU A 60 16.00 32.59 -18.12
C LEU A 60 14.98 32.05 -19.12
N ASP A 61 15.10 32.46 -20.37
CA ASP A 61 14.33 31.93 -21.50
C ASP A 61 15.26 31.63 -22.70
N ALA A 62 14.84 30.69 -23.56
CA ALA A 62 15.67 30.17 -24.61
C ALA A 62 16.02 31.25 -25.67
N THR A 63 15.12 32.19 -25.95
CA THR A 63 15.32 33.26 -26.95
C THR A 63 16.36 34.27 -26.46
N ALA A 64 16.23 34.76 -25.23
CA ALA A 64 17.18 35.69 -24.64
C ALA A 64 18.58 35.06 -24.48
N ILE A 65 18.65 33.79 -24.08
CA ILE A 65 19.90 33.03 -23.93
C ILE A 65 20.57 32.80 -25.30
N ALA A 66 19.83 32.38 -26.32
CA ALA A 66 20.36 32.18 -27.67
C ALA A 66 20.95 33.49 -28.24
N ALA A 67 20.25 34.62 -28.04
CA ALA A 67 20.67 35.92 -28.56
C ALA A 67 21.87 36.51 -27.83
N ARG A 68 21.99 36.30 -26.49
CA ARG A 68 22.92 37.13 -25.69
C ARG A 68 24.00 36.32 -24.93
N LEU A 69 23.85 34.98 -24.83
CA LEU A 69 24.76 34.12 -24.05
C LEU A 69 25.49 33.10 -24.95
N VAL A 70 24.80 32.42 -25.85
CA VAL A 70 25.37 31.28 -26.58
C VAL A 70 26.58 31.68 -27.43
N GLY A 71 26.58 32.85 -28.06
CA GLY A 71 27.67 33.36 -28.88
C GLY A 71 28.88 33.97 -28.11
N ARG A 72 28.84 34.01 -26.79
CA ARG A 72 29.92 34.64 -26.00
C ARG A 72 31.21 33.81 -26.03
N ARG A 73 32.36 34.53 -26.13
CA ARG A 73 33.70 33.91 -26.17
C ARG A 73 34.48 34.06 -24.86
N ASP A 74 33.97 34.85 -23.94
CA ASP A 74 34.61 35.23 -22.66
C ASP A 74 34.37 34.23 -21.52
N ASP A 75 33.76 33.12 -21.79
CA ASP A 75 33.44 32.00 -20.86
C ASP A 75 32.93 32.47 -19.48
N PRO A 76 31.77 33.18 -19.44
CA PRO A 76 31.26 33.71 -18.17
C PRO A 76 30.82 32.60 -17.21
N ILE A 77 30.85 32.95 -15.90
CA ILE A 77 30.08 32.16 -14.92
C ILE A 77 28.61 32.51 -15.09
N VAL A 78 27.79 31.49 -15.26
CA VAL A 78 26.33 31.56 -15.40
C VAL A 78 25.67 31.21 -14.08
N ILE A 79 24.86 32.13 -13.54
CA ILE A 79 24.23 32.02 -12.22
C ILE A 79 22.74 32.20 -12.37
N PRO A 80 21.92 31.15 -12.20
CA PRO A 80 20.46 31.29 -12.23
C PRO A 80 19.96 31.91 -10.90
N ILE A 81 19.04 32.88 -11.01
CA ILE A 81 18.52 33.64 -9.85
C ILE A 81 17.01 33.75 -9.92
N ARG A 82 16.35 33.58 -8.76
CA ARG A 82 14.89 33.68 -8.60
C ARG A 82 14.52 34.33 -7.27
N VAL A 83 13.33 34.99 -7.22
CA VAL A 83 12.70 35.38 -5.97
C VAL A 83 11.79 34.24 -5.48
N LEU A 84 12.04 33.77 -4.25
CA LEU A 84 11.21 32.79 -3.57
C LEU A 84 10.28 33.51 -2.59
N TRP A 85 8.95 33.36 -2.78
CA TRP A 85 7.95 33.86 -1.85
C TRP A 85 7.61 32.79 -0.82
N LEU A 86 7.68 33.16 0.47
CA LEU A 86 7.41 32.25 1.59
C LEU A 86 6.01 32.48 2.17
N PRO A 87 5.28 31.42 2.58
CA PRO A 87 4.04 31.53 3.32
C PRO A 87 4.27 32.24 4.66
N PRO A 88 3.20 32.80 5.29
CA PRO A 88 3.32 33.32 6.64
C PRO A 88 3.79 32.23 7.62
N GLU A 89 4.61 32.65 8.58
CA GLU A 89 5.01 31.78 9.67
C GLU A 89 3.92 31.78 10.75
N ARG A 90 3.55 30.57 11.22
CA ARG A 90 2.57 30.36 12.30
C ARG A 90 3.04 29.19 13.14
N ASP A 91 3.16 29.41 14.43
CA ASP A 91 3.65 28.39 15.38
C ASP A 91 5.01 27.79 15.00
N GLY A 92 5.95 28.61 14.48
CA GLY A 92 7.27 28.17 14.03
C GLY A 92 7.27 27.39 12.70
N VAL A 93 6.13 27.30 12.01
CA VAL A 93 6.00 26.59 10.72
C VAL A 93 5.42 27.50 9.64
N ARG A 94 6.08 27.54 8.48
CA ARG A 94 5.59 28.30 7.31
C ARG A 94 4.61 27.45 6.51
N ARG A 95 3.29 27.77 6.62
CA ARG A 95 2.21 27.06 5.95
C ARG A 95 1.13 27.99 5.41
N THR A 96 0.49 27.58 4.33
CA THR A 96 -0.67 28.27 3.75
C THR A 96 -1.96 27.77 4.40
N THR A 97 -2.89 28.68 4.70
CA THR A 97 -4.22 28.36 5.26
C THR A 97 -5.34 28.92 4.38
N PHE A 98 -6.58 28.50 4.60
CA PHE A 98 -7.75 29.06 3.91
C PHE A 98 -7.90 30.58 4.12
N ALA A 99 -7.49 31.08 5.28
CA ALA A 99 -7.52 32.52 5.56
C ALA A 99 -6.59 33.31 4.63
N ASP A 100 -5.52 32.69 4.12
CA ASP A 100 -4.59 33.32 3.18
C ASP A 100 -5.16 33.44 1.77
N LEU A 101 -6.15 32.59 1.42
CA LEU A 101 -6.88 32.65 0.16
C LEU A 101 -7.87 33.80 0.06
N ALA A 102 -8.32 34.37 1.18
CA ALA A 102 -9.19 35.52 1.18
C ALA A 102 -8.60 36.72 0.41
N LEU A 103 -7.28 36.69 0.14
CA LEU A 103 -6.55 37.64 -0.71
C LEU A 103 -6.49 37.25 -2.19
N LEU A 104 -7.25 36.22 -2.62
CA LEU A 104 -7.38 35.74 -4.01
C LEU A 104 -6.05 35.43 -4.72
N SER A 105 -4.96 35.15 -3.98
CA SER A 105 -3.68 34.80 -4.59
C SER A 105 -2.94 33.73 -3.77
N ASP A 106 -2.19 32.89 -4.48
CA ASP A 106 -1.26 31.95 -3.85
C ASP A 106 -0.19 32.72 -3.05
N PRO A 107 -0.07 32.56 -1.72
CA PRO A 107 0.96 33.22 -0.92
C PRO A 107 2.40 32.96 -1.38
N ARG A 108 2.63 31.89 -2.14
CA ARG A 108 3.92 31.51 -2.75
C ARG A 108 4.10 32.08 -4.16
N ARG A 109 3.03 32.59 -4.76
CA ARG A 109 3.01 33.30 -6.04
C ARG A 109 2.06 34.48 -5.95
N PRO A 110 2.35 35.45 -5.07
CA PRO A 110 1.44 36.55 -4.81
C PRO A 110 1.27 37.40 -6.07
N HIS A 111 0.04 37.91 -6.29
CA HIS A 111 -0.23 38.83 -7.38
C HIS A 111 0.60 40.12 -7.22
N ARG A 112 0.94 40.78 -8.32
CA ARG A 112 1.84 41.96 -8.38
C ARG A 112 1.56 43.04 -7.31
N LEU A 113 0.30 43.35 -7.04
CA LEU A 113 -0.08 44.32 -6.02
C LEU A 113 0.24 43.81 -4.60
N LEU A 114 0.06 42.52 -4.39
CA LEU A 114 0.36 41.89 -3.13
C LEU A 114 1.87 41.74 -2.92
N GLN A 115 2.63 41.48 -3.99
CA GLN A 115 4.12 41.44 -3.93
C GLN A 115 4.69 42.73 -3.37
N ARG A 116 4.29 43.91 -3.89
CA ARG A 116 4.72 45.24 -3.40
C ARG A 116 4.33 45.43 -1.93
N ARG A 117 3.13 45.00 -1.53
CA ARG A 117 2.72 45.11 -0.12
C ARG A 117 3.54 44.19 0.79
N LEU A 118 3.88 42.97 0.32
CA LEU A 118 4.68 42.02 1.07
C LEU A 118 6.11 42.50 1.25
N VAL A 119 6.75 43.03 0.20
CA VAL A 119 8.11 43.63 0.28
C VAL A 119 8.15 44.67 1.37
N ASN A 120 7.17 45.55 1.48
CA ASN A 120 7.15 46.65 2.45
C ASN A 120 6.73 46.25 3.87
N LYS A 121 5.79 45.26 4.01
CA LYS A 121 5.20 44.95 5.32
C LYS A 121 5.66 43.63 5.93
N ALA A 122 6.25 42.75 5.16
CA ALA A 122 6.67 41.41 5.58
C ALA A 122 7.92 40.98 4.79
N PRO A 123 9.06 41.67 4.96
CA PRO A 123 10.29 41.44 4.19
C PRO A 123 10.84 40.00 4.40
N ASP A 124 10.52 39.36 5.52
CA ASP A 124 10.84 37.97 5.83
C ASP A 124 10.16 36.95 4.91
N ARG A 125 9.18 37.39 4.11
CA ARG A 125 8.40 36.52 3.20
C ARG A 125 8.92 36.46 1.77
N HIS A 126 10.05 37.08 1.47
CA HIS A 126 10.72 36.87 0.19
C HIS A 126 12.21 36.64 0.41
N LEU A 127 12.80 35.83 -0.43
CA LEU A 127 14.22 35.48 -0.42
C LEU A 127 14.71 35.45 -1.85
N ILE A 128 15.86 36.04 -2.12
CA ILE A 128 16.53 35.87 -3.40
C ILE A 128 17.32 34.58 -3.35
N LEU A 129 17.12 33.74 -4.33
CA LEU A 129 17.68 32.42 -4.42
C LEU A 129 18.63 32.33 -5.58
N THR A 130 19.85 31.86 -5.33
CA THR A 130 20.86 31.57 -6.34
C THR A 130 20.95 30.07 -6.56
N GLY A 131 20.93 29.63 -7.82
CA GLY A 131 21.26 28.25 -8.16
C GLY A 131 22.77 28.05 -8.27
N GLN A 132 23.21 26.82 -8.29
CA GLN A 132 24.62 26.46 -8.40
C GLN A 132 25.24 27.12 -9.65
N PRO A 133 26.32 27.92 -9.52
CA PRO A 133 27.01 28.50 -10.66
C PRO A 133 27.70 27.47 -11.55
N ALA A 134 27.76 27.72 -12.84
CA ALA A 134 28.48 26.88 -13.81
C ALA A 134 29.16 27.74 -14.88
N ARG A 135 30.33 27.33 -15.40
CA ARG A 135 30.96 28.01 -16.54
C ARG A 135 30.20 27.68 -17.83
N LEU A 136 30.17 28.62 -18.76
CA LEU A 136 29.52 28.38 -20.07
C LEU A 136 30.19 27.24 -20.83
N SER A 137 31.50 27.09 -20.72
CA SER A 137 32.29 25.99 -21.27
C SER A 137 31.87 24.65 -20.67
N ASP A 138 31.61 24.54 -19.35
CA ASP A 138 31.17 23.32 -18.70
C ASP A 138 29.77 22.92 -19.18
N LEU A 139 28.87 23.92 -19.35
CA LEU A 139 27.54 23.69 -19.88
C LEU A 139 27.58 23.14 -21.31
N ARG A 140 28.55 23.59 -22.15
CA ARG A 140 28.78 23.06 -23.48
C ARG A 140 29.32 21.62 -23.44
N ALA A 141 30.30 21.38 -22.61
CA ALA A 141 30.92 20.07 -22.46
C ALA A 141 29.90 18.99 -22.00
N ASN A 142 28.99 19.39 -21.12
CA ASN A 142 27.92 18.50 -20.61
C ASN A 142 26.75 18.29 -21.58
N ASN A 143 26.70 19.04 -22.71
CA ASN A 143 25.63 18.96 -23.71
C ASN A 143 26.19 18.97 -25.13
N PRO A 144 27.08 18.04 -25.52
CA PRO A 144 27.81 18.10 -26.78
C PRO A 144 26.89 18.12 -28.01
N GLY A 145 25.84 17.28 -28.05
CA GLY A 145 24.92 17.23 -29.18
C GLY A 145 24.02 18.47 -29.31
N ALA A 146 23.71 19.14 -28.22
CA ALA A 146 22.93 20.38 -28.25
C ALA A 146 23.82 21.60 -28.52
N ALA A 147 25.12 21.56 -28.21
CA ALA A 147 26.05 22.65 -28.34
C ALA A 147 26.39 23.02 -29.81
N GLU A 148 26.06 22.16 -30.77
CA GLU A 148 26.26 22.39 -32.21
C GLU A 148 25.31 23.43 -32.80
N SER A 149 24.18 23.69 -32.14
CA SER A 149 23.14 24.62 -32.60
C SER A 149 22.73 25.57 -31.48
N SER A 150 22.52 26.85 -31.84
CA SER A 150 22.24 27.91 -30.85
C SER A 150 20.97 27.68 -30.03
N GLU A 151 19.86 27.28 -30.68
CA GLU A 151 18.57 27.12 -30.02
C GLU A 151 18.47 25.87 -29.12
N PRO A 152 18.92 24.68 -29.57
CA PRO A 152 19.00 23.50 -28.68
C PRO A 152 19.88 23.73 -27.48
N PHE A 153 21.02 24.41 -27.63
CA PHE A 153 21.92 24.72 -26.52
C PHE A 153 21.31 25.72 -25.53
N ALA A 154 20.63 26.78 -26.03
CA ALA A 154 19.90 27.69 -25.15
C ALA A 154 18.82 26.96 -24.33
N ARG A 155 18.08 26.02 -24.91
CA ARG A 155 17.11 25.16 -24.20
C ARG A 155 17.79 24.28 -23.14
N ALA A 156 18.97 23.74 -23.43
CA ALA A 156 19.75 22.98 -22.45
C ALA A 156 20.18 23.84 -21.25
N ILE A 157 20.60 25.11 -21.51
CA ILE A 157 20.95 26.07 -20.45
C ILE A 157 19.72 26.44 -19.61
N VAL A 158 18.56 26.71 -20.22
CA VAL A 158 17.30 26.95 -19.49
C VAL A 158 16.98 25.79 -18.58
N ARG A 159 17.09 24.56 -19.08
CA ARG A 159 16.87 23.34 -18.30
C ARG A 159 17.83 23.25 -17.12
N ALA A 160 19.14 23.42 -17.36
CA ALA A 160 20.15 23.37 -16.31
C ALA A 160 19.93 24.43 -15.22
N GLY A 161 19.63 25.69 -15.63
CA GLY A 161 19.34 26.79 -14.73
C GLY A 161 18.08 26.55 -13.89
N THR A 162 17.01 26.04 -14.51
CA THR A 162 15.78 25.69 -13.80
C THR A 162 16.01 24.60 -12.76
N VAL A 163 16.76 23.55 -13.11
CA VAL A 163 17.11 22.47 -12.18
C VAL A 163 17.97 22.98 -11.01
N ALA A 164 18.92 23.87 -11.30
CA ALA A 164 19.77 24.46 -10.26
C ALA A 164 18.94 25.31 -9.27
N LEU A 165 17.99 26.13 -9.76
CA LEU A 165 17.06 26.89 -8.93
C LEU A 165 16.13 26.00 -8.10
N GLU A 166 15.62 24.90 -8.68
CA GLU A 166 14.79 23.96 -7.95
C GLU A 166 15.57 23.25 -6.82
N ARG A 167 16.85 22.94 -7.05
CA ARG A 167 17.73 22.40 -5.99
C ARG A 167 17.95 23.43 -4.86
N ALA A 168 18.22 24.68 -5.23
CA ALA A 168 18.38 25.77 -4.25
C ALA A 168 17.08 26.02 -3.47
N GLU A 169 15.93 26.02 -4.15
CA GLU A 169 14.62 26.12 -3.50
C GLU A 169 14.38 25.01 -2.48
N ARG A 170 14.80 23.77 -2.79
CA ARG A 170 14.70 22.64 -1.86
C ARG A 170 15.52 22.81 -0.60
N SER A 171 16.71 23.42 -0.69
CA SER A 171 17.54 23.65 0.50
C SER A 171 16.88 24.60 1.50
N VAL A 172 16.03 25.53 1.03
CA VAL A 172 15.32 26.51 1.86
C VAL A 172 14.01 25.97 2.43
N ILE A 173 13.20 25.29 1.59
CA ILE A 173 11.88 24.83 2.00
C ILE A 173 11.84 23.36 2.41
N GLY A 174 13.01 22.69 2.39
CA GLY A 174 13.19 21.30 2.76
C GLY A 174 12.72 20.31 1.67
N ASP A 175 13.09 19.04 1.86
CA ASP A 175 12.78 17.91 0.96
C ASP A 175 11.28 17.56 0.87
N ARG A 176 10.45 18.24 1.62
CA ARG A 176 9.00 18.02 1.73
C ARG A 176 8.25 18.16 0.39
N TYR A 177 8.88 18.81 -0.62
CA TYR A 177 8.21 19.12 -1.89
C TYR A 177 9.17 18.97 -3.08
N LYS A 178 9.25 17.75 -3.61
CA LYS A 178 10.02 17.49 -4.85
C LYS A 178 9.07 17.59 -6.05
N VAL A 179 9.10 18.70 -6.79
CA VAL A 179 8.28 18.86 -8.00
C VAL A 179 9.17 19.11 -9.21
N PRO A 180 9.41 18.12 -10.08
CA PRO A 180 10.04 18.37 -11.37
C PRO A 180 9.07 19.10 -12.31
N ARG A 181 9.46 20.28 -12.79
CA ARG A 181 8.62 21.10 -13.66
C ARG A 181 8.53 20.60 -15.11
N MET A 182 9.49 19.81 -15.57
CA MET A 182 9.64 19.40 -16.98
C MET A 182 9.65 17.86 -17.13
N VAL A 183 8.76 17.18 -16.39
CA VAL A 183 8.73 15.70 -16.38
C VAL A 183 8.46 15.11 -17.78
N VAL A 184 7.48 15.67 -18.48
CA VAL A 184 7.05 15.15 -19.79
C VAL A 184 8.17 15.31 -20.81
N GLU A 185 8.77 16.49 -20.87
CA GLU A 185 9.85 16.81 -21.80
C GLU A 185 11.10 15.98 -21.47
N GLU A 186 11.44 15.84 -20.18
CA GLU A 186 12.62 15.08 -19.72
C GLU A 186 12.50 13.59 -20.07
N ILE A 187 11.29 13.02 -19.98
CA ILE A 187 11.04 11.64 -20.38
C ILE A 187 11.06 11.48 -21.90
N LEU A 188 10.38 12.38 -22.63
CA LEU A 188 10.31 12.31 -24.10
C LEU A 188 11.67 12.55 -24.77
N ASP A 189 12.57 13.30 -24.15
CA ASP A 189 13.93 13.52 -24.65
C ASP A 189 14.90 12.38 -24.28
N SER A 190 14.44 11.37 -23.51
CA SER A 190 15.30 10.24 -23.14
C SER A 190 15.64 9.37 -24.33
N PRO A 191 16.93 9.16 -24.68
CA PRO A 191 17.31 8.33 -25.81
C PRO A 191 16.83 6.88 -25.69
N ASP A 192 16.78 6.36 -24.47
CA ASP A 192 16.33 5.00 -24.20
C ASP A 192 14.82 4.86 -24.46
N PHE A 193 14.05 5.85 -24.03
CA PHE A 193 12.61 5.85 -24.25
C PHE A 193 12.27 6.02 -25.73
N LEU A 194 12.97 6.91 -26.45
CA LEU A 194 12.79 7.07 -27.88
C LEU A 194 13.07 5.77 -28.63
N ARG A 195 14.19 5.09 -28.34
CA ARG A 195 14.50 3.77 -28.95
C ARG A 195 13.40 2.74 -28.70
N ARG A 196 12.81 2.75 -27.50
CA ARG A 196 11.71 1.85 -27.16
C ARG A 196 10.44 2.19 -27.97
N LEU A 197 10.14 3.47 -28.16
CA LEU A 197 8.99 3.88 -28.98
C LEU A 197 9.19 3.49 -30.46
N ASP A 198 10.41 3.61 -30.99
CA ASP A 198 10.74 3.18 -32.36
C ASP A 198 10.60 1.67 -32.53
N ALA A 199 10.99 0.89 -31.49
CA ALA A 199 10.79 -0.55 -31.48
C ALA A 199 9.30 -0.91 -31.54
N ILE A 200 8.47 -0.28 -30.69
CA ILE A 200 7.01 -0.47 -30.68
C ILE A 200 6.41 -0.07 -32.05
N ALA A 201 6.87 1.02 -32.66
CA ALA A 201 6.44 1.43 -33.98
C ALA A 201 6.68 0.34 -35.02
N THR A 202 7.87 -0.28 -34.97
CA THR A 202 8.27 -1.37 -35.87
C THR A 202 7.43 -2.64 -35.65
N GLU A 203 7.25 -3.06 -34.39
CA GLU A 203 6.49 -4.26 -34.03
C GLU A 203 5.01 -4.15 -34.37
N THR A 204 4.42 -2.96 -34.15
CA THR A 204 2.99 -2.73 -34.39
C THR A 204 2.67 -2.26 -35.81
N GLY A 205 3.68 -1.98 -36.65
CA GLY A 205 3.50 -1.40 -37.96
C GLY A 205 2.88 -0.01 -37.93
N THR A 206 3.01 0.72 -36.81
CA THR A 206 2.43 2.05 -36.60
C THR A 206 3.47 3.12 -36.99
N GLU A 207 3.04 4.22 -37.58
CA GLU A 207 3.96 5.32 -37.90
C GLU A 207 4.66 5.86 -36.65
N PRO A 208 6.00 6.05 -36.62
CA PRO A 208 6.75 6.52 -35.47
C PRO A 208 6.23 7.82 -34.87
N ARG A 209 5.81 8.77 -35.71
CA ARG A 209 5.21 10.04 -35.26
C ARG A 209 3.90 9.83 -34.49
N GLU A 210 3.09 8.87 -34.89
CA GLU A 210 1.83 8.55 -34.20
C GLU A 210 2.09 7.86 -32.85
N VAL A 211 3.06 6.95 -32.78
CA VAL A 211 3.49 6.32 -31.53
C VAL A 211 3.98 7.38 -30.54
N TYR A 212 4.85 8.30 -31.01
CA TYR A 212 5.33 9.42 -30.18
C TYR A 212 4.19 10.31 -29.67
N ARG A 213 3.26 10.71 -30.56
CA ARG A 213 2.10 11.53 -30.20
C ARG A 213 1.20 10.85 -29.15
N ARG A 214 0.99 9.54 -29.30
CA ARG A 214 0.22 8.74 -28.32
C ARG A 214 0.96 8.64 -26.99
N ALA A 215 2.26 8.45 -27.01
CA ALA A 215 3.11 8.42 -25.82
C ALA A 215 3.09 9.77 -25.08
N GLU A 216 3.24 10.87 -25.78
CA GLU A 216 3.14 12.24 -25.23
C GLU A 216 1.77 12.47 -24.56
N LYS A 217 0.68 12.10 -25.24
CA LYS A 217 -0.67 12.21 -24.69
C LYS A 217 -0.83 11.38 -23.42
N ALA A 218 -0.34 10.14 -23.39
CA ALA A 218 -0.40 9.26 -22.24
C ALA A 218 0.44 9.79 -21.07
N LEU A 219 1.64 10.34 -21.33
CA LEU A 219 2.46 11.00 -20.31
C LEU A 219 1.73 12.21 -19.70
N ARG A 220 1.15 13.07 -20.50
CA ARG A 220 0.35 14.23 -20.02
C ARG A 220 -0.87 13.80 -19.20
N GLU A 221 -1.44 12.63 -19.49
CA GLU A 221 -2.52 12.03 -18.71
C GLU A 221 -2.03 11.53 -17.33
N LEU A 222 -0.82 10.94 -17.28
CA LEU A 222 -0.26 10.31 -16.08
C LEU A 222 0.41 11.27 -15.13
N VAL A 223 1.14 12.28 -15.66
CA VAL A 223 1.97 13.16 -14.83
C VAL A 223 1.13 13.89 -13.80
N ALA A 224 1.43 13.63 -12.53
CA ALA A 224 0.85 14.34 -11.40
C ALA A 224 1.58 15.68 -11.20
N ALA A 225 0.81 16.77 -11.21
CA ALA A 225 1.33 18.11 -10.93
C ALA A 225 1.12 18.43 -9.46
N GLN A 226 2.09 18.14 -8.58
CA GLN A 226 1.95 18.52 -7.18
C GLN A 226 1.95 20.05 -7.03
N SER A 227 0.82 20.61 -6.62
CA SER A 227 0.69 22.00 -6.19
C SER A 227 0.72 22.06 -4.68
N ARG A 228 1.75 22.71 -4.13
CA ARG A 228 1.90 22.91 -2.67
C ARG A 228 0.68 23.56 -2.04
N LEU A 229 0.16 24.60 -2.70
CA LEU A 229 -1.04 25.30 -2.25
C LEU A 229 -2.22 24.34 -2.15
N ILE A 230 -2.48 23.56 -3.20
CA ILE A 230 -3.61 22.65 -3.23
C ILE A 230 -3.43 21.51 -2.24
N SER A 231 -2.21 21.00 -2.08
CA SER A 231 -1.92 19.97 -1.05
C SER A 231 -2.18 20.48 0.36
N ASP A 232 -1.72 21.68 0.71
CA ASP A 232 -1.93 22.27 2.03
C ASP A 232 -3.43 22.52 2.28
N LEU A 233 -4.14 23.06 1.31
CA LEU A 233 -5.58 23.35 1.41
C LEU A 233 -6.40 22.08 1.43
N PHE A 234 -6.07 21.11 0.61
CA PHE A 234 -6.73 19.83 0.57
C PHE A 234 -6.57 19.06 1.90
N THR A 235 -5.34 19.04 2.44
CA THR A 235 -5.07 18.47 3.76
C THR A 235 -5.90 19.16 4.85
N GLN A 236 -6.03 20.50 4.82
CA GLN A 236 -6.85 21.24 5.75
C GLN A 236 -8.34 20.95 5.54
N ALA A 237 -8.83 20.91 4.30
CA ALA A 237 -10.23 20.59 3.98
C ALA A 237 -10.60 19.17 4.40
N MET A 238 -9.69 18.23 4.27
CA MET A 238 -9.91 16.83 4.66
C MET A 238 -9.69 16.58 6.15
N ARG A 239 -9.01 17.49 6.87
CA ARG A 239 -8.74 17.34 8.29
C ARG A 239 -9.98 17.10 9.15
N PRO A 240 -11.09 17.81 8.99
CA PRO A 240 -12.33 17.50 9.73
C PRO A 240 -12.88 16.11 9.41
N VAL A 241 -12.63 15.59 8.21
CA VAL A 241 -13.14 14.28 7.77
C VAL A 241 -12.41 13.12 8.45
N HIS A 242 -11.10 13.26 8.70
CA HIS A 242 -10.32 12.18 9.33
C HIS A 242 -9.91 12.49 10.77
N ALA A 243 -9.61 13.74 11.13
CA ALA A 243 -9.18 14.09 12.49
C ALA A 243 -10.31 14.13 13.51
N SER A 244 -11.57 14.35 13.07
CA SER A 244 -12.75 14.26 13.93
C SER A 244 -13.35 12.85 13.96
N ALA A 245 -13.05 12.02 12.93
CA ALA A 245 -13.60 10.68 12.79
C ALA A 245 -12.75 9.61 13.50
N TRP A 246 -11.42 9.76 13.52
CA TRP A 246 -10.53 8.74 14.09
C TRP A 246 -9.35 9.36 14.84
N LYS A 247 -8.98 8.71 15.94
CA LYS A 247 -7.69 8.94 16.59
C LYS A 247 -6.66 8.04 15.89
N ILE A 248 -5.74 8.65 15.13
CA ILE A 248 -4.67 7.91 14.47
C ILE A 248 -3.63 7.51 15.52
N ASP A 249 -3.50 6.22 15.71
CA ASP A 249 -2.45 5.59 16.51
C ASP A 249 -1.35 5.08 15.56
N CYS A 250 -0.26 5.82 15.52
CA CYS A 250 0.87 5.52 14.66
C CYS A 250 2.06 5.06 15.52
N ASP A 251 2.53 3.85 15.26
CA ASP A 251 3.78 3.39 15.86
C ASP A 251 4.95 4.20 15.30
N ARG A 252 5.66 4.87 16.19
CA ARG A 252 6.82 5.70 15.86
C ARG A 252 8.14 4.94 15.93
N SER A 253 8.13 3.72 16.45
CA SER A 253 9.30 2.85 16.42
C SER A 253 9.71 2.62 14.96
N GLY A 254 10.96 2.64 14.64
CA GLY A 254 11.43 2.44 13.27
C GLY A 254 11.27 3.62 12.29
N LEU A 255 10.37 4.61 12.52
CA LEU A 255 10.21 5.76 11.61
C LEU A 255 11.48 6.57 11.44
N ALA A 256 12.31 6.68 12.49
CA ALA A 256 13.62 7.33 12.40
C ALA A 256 14.58 6.58 11.46
N ALA A 257 14.52 5.25 11.45
CA ALA A 257 15.29 4.40 10.53
C ALA A 257 14.78 4.56 9.09
N LEU A 258 13.47 4.56 8.88
CA LEU A 258 12.87 4.82 7.57
C LEU A 258 13.25 6.20 7.02
N ARG A 259 13.28 7.25 7.85
CA ARG A 259 13.76 8.58 7.43
C ARG A 259 15.23 8.58 7.02
N ARG A 260 16.08 7.81 7.70
CA ARG A 260 17.48 7.64 7.29
C ARG A 260 17.59 6.95 5.94
N LEU A 261 16.83 5.86 5.74
CA LEU A 261 16.78 5.17 4.44
C LEU A 261 16.28 6.08 3.32
N ASN A 262 15.26 6.92 3.60
CA ASN A 262 14.69 7.83 2.61
C ASN A 262 15.67 8.93 2.12
N ARG A 263 16.75 9.16 2.82
CA ARG A 263 17.82 10.07 2.33
C ARG A 263 18.58 9.48 1.14
N ASN A 264 18.69 8.15 1.08
CA ASN A 264 19.49 7.45 0.08
C ASN A 264 18.64 6.72 -0.96
N TYR A 265 17.47 6.20 -0.55
CA TYR A 265 16.59 5.37 -1.38
C TYR A 265 15.18 5.93 -1.44
N PRO A 266 14.47 5.78 -2.57
CA PRO A 266 13.03 5.99 -2.61
C PRO A 266 12.34 4.94 -1.73
N LEU A 267 11.31 5.36 -1.00
CA LEU A 267 10.45 4.46 -0.25
C LEU A 267 9.18 4.18 -1.06
N VAL A 268 8.79 2.93 -1.07
CA VAL A 268 7.51 2.49 -1.64
C VAL A 268 6.67 1.93 -0.53
N PHE A 269 5.65 2.69 -0.13
CA PHE A 269 4.70 2.26 0.89
C PHE A 269 3.63 1.37 0.27
N LEU A 270 3.48 0.18 0.83
CA LEU A 270 2.53 -0.85 0.38
C LEU A 270 1.53 -1.13 1.50
N PRO A 271 0.49 -0.29 1.65
CA PRO A 271 -0.50 -0.44 2.71
C PRO A 271 -1.54 -1.51 2.37
N SER A 272 -2.09 -2.13 3.44
CA SER A 272 -3.35 -2.86 3.37
C SER A 272 -4.49 -1.91 3.00
N HIS A 273 -5.47 -2.39 2.21
CA HIS A 273 -6.55 -1.55 1.70
C HIS A 273 -7.90 -1.93 2.31
N ARG A 274 -8.34 -1.18 3.31
CA ARG A 274 -9.58 -1.43 4.06
C ARG A 274 -10.65 -0.38 3.83
N SER A 275 -10.25 0.88 3.59
CA SER A 275 -11.17 2.01 3.50
C SER A 275 -10.79 2.96 2.35
N TYR A 276 -11.75 3.77 1.90
CA TYR A 276 -11.48 4.87 0.95
C TYR A 276 -10.57 5.96 1.53
N VAL A 277 -10.47 6.05 2.86
CA VAL A 277 -9.66 7.09 3.52
C VAL A 277 -8.23 6.63 3.86
N ASP A 278 -7.85 5.40 3.54
CA ASP A 278 -6.54 4.85 3.87
C ASP A 278 -5.39 5.76 3.45
N ALA A 279 -5.45 6.31 2.22
CA ALA A 279 -4.42 7.22 1.71
C ALA A 279 -4.33 8.55 2.51
N PHE A 280 -5.47 9.04 3.04
CA PHE A 280 -5.46 10.23 3.88
C PHE A 280 -4.92 9.93 5.27
N VAL A 281 -5.25 8.78 5.84
CA VAL A 281 -4.74 8.31 7.13
C VAL A 281 -3.23 8.12 7.07
N LEU A 282 -2.73 7.42 6.05
CA LEU A 282 -1.30 7.22 5.87
C LEU A 282 -0.58 8.53 5.57
N GLY A 283 -1.14 9.37 4.70
CA GLY A 283 -0.58 10.69 4.39
C GLY A 283 -0.46 11.59 5.63
N ASP A 284 -1.48 11.63 6.50
CA ASP A 284 -1.45 12.39 7.76
C ASP A 284 -0.44 11.79 8.75
N ALA A 285 -0.37 10.45 8.88
CA ALA A 285 0.61 9.77 9.72
C ALA A 285 2.04 10.08 9.28
N LEU A 286 2.33 10.03 7.98
CA LEU A 286 3.65 10.34 7.42
C LEU A 286 3.99 11.83 7.56
N ALA A 287 3.03 12.73 7.29
CA ALA A 287 3.23 14.17 7.41
C ALA A 287 3.54 14.62 8.85
N ARG A 288 2.89 14.02 9.86
CA ARG A 288 3.17 14.27 11.28
C ARG A 288 4.55 13.76 11.74
N ASN A 289 5.17 12.89 10.94
CA ASN A 289 6.48 12.31 11.23
C ASN A 289 7.55 12.76 10.22
N ASP A 290 7.38 13.92 9.61
CA ASP A 290 8.35 14.59 8.73
C ASP A 290 8.78 13.83 7.48
N PHE A 291 7.89 13.01 6.92
CA PHE A 291 8.11 12.41 5.61
C PHE A 291 7.62 13.34 4.48
N PRO A 292 8.30 13.29 3.32
CA PRO A 292 7.78 13.96 2.12
C PRO A 292 6.46 13.32 1.68
N PRO A 293 5.55 14.07 1.03
CA PRO A 293 4.32 13.52 0.52
C PRO A 293 4.59 12.45 -0.55
N ASN A 294 3.83 11.37 -0.51
CA ASN A 294 3.92 10.28 -1.47
C ASN A 294 3.24 10.64 -2.79
N HIS A 295 3.71 10.06 -3.89
CA HIS A 295 2.89 9.90 -5.08
C HIS A 295 1.98 8.68 -4.89
N VAL A 296 0.68 8.93 -4.73
CA VAL A 296 -0.31 7.87 -4.56
C VAL A 296 -0.76 7.37 -5.91
N ILE A 297 -0.57 6.08 -6.18
CA ILE A 297 -0.98 5.46 -7.43
C ILE A 297 -2.41 4.95 -7.27
N GLY A 298 -3.34 5.53 -8.02
CA GLY A 298 -4.76 5.21 -7.94
C GLY A 298 -5.37 4.80 -9.29
N GLY A 299 -6.49 4.08 -9.23
CA GLY A 299 -7.26 3.76 -10.43
C GLY A 299 -8.01 4.99 -10.97
N ALA A 300 -8.14 5.07 -12.29
CA ALA A 300 -8.79 6.20 -12.97
C ALA A 300 -10.26 6.45 -12.56
N ASN A 301 -10.93 5.51 -11.90
CA ASN A 301 -12.28 5.68 -11.38
C ASN A 301 -12.40 6.75 -10.26
N LEU A 302 -11.29 7.10 -9.60
CA LEU A 302 -11.25 8.17 -8.60
C LEU A 302 -11.05 9.55 -9.22
N SER A 303 -10.93 9.64 -10.54
CA SER A 303 -10.68 10.89 -11.27
C SER A 303 -11.93 11.72 -11.60
N PHE A 304 -13.08 11.47 -10.92
CA PHE A 304 -14.29 12.24 -11.16
C PHE A 304 -14.16 13.71 -10.70
N TRP A 305 -14.88 14.60 -11.38
CA TRP A 305 -14.87 16.03 -11.02
C TRP A 305 -15.65 16.29 -9.72
N PRO A 306 -15.15 17.18 -8.80
CA PRO A 306 -13.88 17.93 -8.83
C PRO A 306 -12.69 17.21 -8.20
N MET A 307 -12.85 15.98 -7.70
CA MET A 307 -11.81 15.26 -6.95
C MET A 307 -10.60 14.90 -7.81
N GLY A 308 -10.80 14.48 -9.06
CA GLY A 308 -9.72 14.11 -9.97
C GLY A 308 -8.68 15.23 -10.16
N PRO A 309 -9.07 16.43 -10.59
CA PRO A 309 -8.16 17.57 -10.69
C PRO A 309 -7.47 17.95 -9.39
N ILE A 310 -8.15 17.85 -8.25
CA ILE A 310 -7.57 18.12 -6.92
C ILE A 310 -6.53 17.04 -6.59
N ALA A 311 -6.91 15.78 -6.70
CA ALA A 311 -6.04 14.65 -6.39
C ALA A 311 -4.77 14.63 -7.24
N ARG A 312 -4.87 14.92 -8.56
CA ARG A 312 -3.68 15.07 -9.42
C ARG A 312 -2.73 16.16 -8.92
N ARG A 313 -3.28 17.26 -8.39
CA ARG A 313 -2.49 18.37 -7.85
C ARG A 313 -1.97 18.13 -6.44
N THR A 314 -2.39 17.04 -5.79
CA THR A 314 -1.83 16.55 -4.52
C THR A 314 -0.86 15.38 -4.69
N GLY A 315 -0.52 15.02 -5.93
CA GLY A 315 0.45 13.97 -6.24
C GLY A 315 -0.14 12.61 -6.60
N THR A 316 -1.47 12.51 -6.77
CA THR A 316 -2.09 11.25 -7.20
C THR A 316 -1.85 11.01 -8.69
N VAL A 317 -1.28 9.85 -9.01
CA VAL A 317 -1.08 9.34 -10.37
C VAL A 317 -2.23 8.40 -10.70
N PHE A 318 -3.04 8.75 -11.69
CA PHE A 318 -4.15 7.92 -12.13
C PHE A 318 -3.73 6.99 -13.26
N ILE A 319 -3.78 5.68 -12.99
CA ILE A 319 -3.49 4.64 -13.98
C ILE A 319 -4.82 4.03 -14.46
N ARG A 320 -4.92 3.75 -15.76
CA ARG A 320 -6.04 3.02 -16.32
C ARG A 320 -6.14 1.64 -15.68
N ARG A 321 -7.34 1.15 -15.38
CA ARG A 321 -7.54 -0.16 -14.74
C ARG A 321 -7.16 -1.35 -15.62
N SER A 322 -7.36 -1.20 -16.91
CA SER A 322 -6.99 -2.16 -17.94
C SER A 322 -6.46 -1.38 -19.14
N PHE A 323 -5.29 -1.71 -19.59
CA PHE A 323 -4.71 -1.16 -20.80
C PHE A 323 -4.60 -2.22 -21.90
N GLY A 324 -5.14 -3.44 -21.67
CA GLY A 324 -5.17 -4.52 -22.65
C GLY A 324 -3.79 -4.72 -23.30
N ASP A 325 -3.79 -4.67 -24.62
CA ASP A 325 -2.57 -4.80 -25.44
C ASP A 325 -2.01 -3.43 -25.89
N ASP A 326 -2.32 -2.33 -25.18
CA ASP A 326 -1.75 -0.99 -25.47
C ASP A 326 -0.29 -0.94 -25.00
N GLU A 327 0.64 -1.44 -25.84
CA GLU A 327 2.07 -1.48 -25.55
C GLU A 327 2.66 -0.07 -25.37
N ILE A 328 2.12 0.94 -26.05
CA ILE A 328 2.56 2.33 -25.89
C ILE A 328 2.24 2.81 -24.49
N TYR A 329 1.02 2.56 -23.99
CA TYR A 329 0.64 2.97 -22.66
C TYR A 329 1.43 2.24 -21.57
N LYS A 330 1.70 0.91 -21.74
CA LYS A 330 2.56 0.12 -20.85
C LYS A 330 3.97 0.72 -20.77
N ALA A 331 4.57 1.01 -21.92
CA ALA A 331 5.90 1.62 -21.99
C ALA A 331 5.95 2.98 -21.28
N VAL A 332 4.93 3.81 -21.47
CA VAL A 332 4.81 5.13 -20.82
C VAL A 332 4.67 5.01 -19.32
N VAL A 333 3.85 4.09 -18.82
CA VAL A 333 3.68 3.86 -17.35
C VAL A 333 5.00 3.40 -16.74
N GLU A 334 5.67 2.44 -17.37
CA GLU A 334 6.95 1.91 -16.89
C GLU A 334 8.03 3.00 -16.85
N GLU A 335 8.12 3.81 -17.92
CA GLU A 335 9.07 4.91 -17.99
C GLU A 335 8.82 5.97 -16.91
N TYR A 336 7.55 6.35 -16.72
CA TYR A 336 7.20 7.33 -15.70
C TYR A 336 7.47 6.80 -14.28
N PHE A 337 7.24 5.52 -14.03
CA PHE A 337 7.59 4.88 -12.77
C PHE A 337 9.10 4.90 -12.51
N ALA A 338 9.88 4.47 -13.51
CA ALA A 338 11.33 4.49 -13.43
C ALA A 338 11.86 5.92 -13.18
N TYR A 339 11.26 6.92 -13.83
CA TYR A 339 11.57 8.33 -13.63
C TYR A 339 11.32 8.78 -12.20
N LEU A 340 10.13 8.49 -11.63
CA LEU A 340 9.79 8.87 -10.27
C LEU A 340 10.76 8.26 -9.25
N LEU A 341 11.08 6.98 -9.40
CA LEU A 341 12.00 6.26 -8.54
C LEU A 341 13.44 6.79 -8.67
N ALA A 342 13.91 7.06 -9.90
CA ALA A 342 15.23 7.65 -10.15
C ALA A 342 15.39 9.04 -9.53
N LYS A 343 14.32 9.82 -9.49
CA LYS A 343 14.27 11.13 -8.80
C LYS A 343 14.03 11.01 -7.29
N ARG A 344 13.99 9.79 -6.77
CA ARG A 344 13.77 9.45 -5.35
C ARG A 344 12.46 9.99 -4.77
N PHE A 345 11.38 10.01 -5.58
CA PHE A 345 10.04 10.23 -5.06
C PHE A 345 9.57 9.01 -4.27
N ASN A 346 8.89 9.23 -3.16
CA ASN A 346 8.20 8.17 -2.46
C ASN A 346 6.89 7.85 -3.17
N LEU A 347 6.61 6.55 -3.30
CA LEU A 347 5.41 6.05 -3.92
C LEU A 347 4.53 5.35 -2.89
N GLU A 348 3.24 5.34 -3.15
CA GLU A 348 2.26 4.61 -2.36
C GLU A 348 1.24 3.97 -3.31
N TRP A 349 1.01 2.68 -3.17
CA TRP A 349 -0.10 2.03 -3.84
C TRP A 349 -0.61 0.81 -3.07
N TYR A 350 -1.87 0.51 -3.30
CA TYR A 350 -2.56 -0.61 -2.71
C TYR A 350 -2.40 -1.83 -3.60
N PHE A 351 -1.42 -2.66 -3.32
CA PHE A 351 -1.02 -3.78 -4.19
C PHE A 351 -2.07 -4.90 -4.25
N GLU A 352 -3.05 -4.89 -3.36
CA GLU A 352 -4.24 -5.74 -3.41
C GLU A 352 -5.16 -5.45 -4.63
N GLY A 353 -5.00 -4.29 -5.27
CA GLY A 353 -5.80 -3.87 -6.43
C GLY A 353 -7.25 -3.50 -6.13
N GLY A 354 -7.62 -3.42 -4.86
CA GLY A 354 -8.93 -3.01 -4.38
C GLY A 354 -9.09 -3.27 -2.90
N ARG A 355 -10.09 -2.63 -2.26
CA ARG A 355 -10.36 -2.82 -0.83
C ARG A 355 -10.70 -4.26 -0.51
N THR A 356 -10.24 -4.74 0.65
CA THR A 356 -10.69 -6.03 1.16
C THR A 356 -12.19 -5.99 1.44
N ARG A 357 -12.87 -7.07 1.15
CA ARG A 357 -14.28 -7.25 1.48
C ARG A 357 -14.48 -8.11 2.71
N THR A 358 -13.54 -9.02 2.96
CA THR A 358 -13.60 -9.99 4.05
C THR A 358 -12.88 -9.54 5.31
N GLY A 359 -12.14 -8.42 5.29
CA GLY A 359 -11.27 -7.99 6.38
C GLY A 359 -9.86 -8.60 6.35
N LYS A 360 -9.65 -9.70 5.61
CA LYS A 360 -8.31 -10.28 5.36
C LYS A 360 -7.54 -9.45 4.34
N LEU A 361 -6.22 -9.59 4.35
CA LEU A 361 -5.38 -9.12 3.26
C LEU A 361 -5.66 -9.94 1.98
N ARG A 362 -5.83 -9.24 0.84
CA ARG A 362 -6.11 -9.87 -0.46
C ARG A 362 -4.82 -10.28 -1.17
N PRO A 363 -4.89 -11.26 -2.09
CA PRO A 363 -3.75 -11.60 -2.94
C PRO A 363 -3.23 -10.39 -3.72
N PRO A 364 -1.90 -10.22 -3.82
CA PRO A 364 -1.28 -9.08 -4.47
C PRO A 364 -1.49 -9.06 -5.98
N ARG A 365 -1.48 -7.84 -6.55
CA ARG A 365 -1.39 -7.58 -7.99
C ARG A 365 0.05 -7.23 -8.32
N PHE A 366 0.63 -7.93 -9.28
CA PHE A 366 2.08 -7.87 -9.55
C PHE A 366 2.48 -6.75 -10.54
N GLY A 367 1.52 -6.12 -11.24
CA GLY A 367 1.81 -5.21 -12.36
C GLY A 367 2.79 -4.08 -12.01
N LEU A 368 2.53 -3.33 -10.92
CA LEU A 368 3.39 -2.22 -10.50
C LEU A 368 4.73 -2.70 -9.93
N LEU A 369 4.75 -3.85 -9.26
CA LEU A 369 6.00 -4.48 -8.79
C LEU A 369 6.87 -4.94 -9.96
N ASN A 370 6.27 -5.39 -11.08
CA ASN A 370 7.02 -5.72 -12.29
C ASN A 370 7.71 -4.49 -12.89
N TYR A 371 7.03 -3.32 -12.93
CA TYR A 371 7.64 -2.06 -13.39
C TYR A 371 8.80 -1.62 -12.49
N LEU A 372 8.64 -1.77 -11.17
CA LEU A 372 9.70 -1.50 -10.20
C LEU A 372 10.89 -2.43 -10.43
N ALA A 373 10.65 -3.73 -10.55
CA ALA A 373 11.71 -4.72 -10.83
C ALA A 373 12.41 -4.43 -12.17
N SER A 374 11.68 -4.04 -13.21
CA SER A 374 12.22 -3.61 -14.49
C SER A 374 13.16 -2.40 -14.37
N ALA A 375 12.78 -1.39 -13.58
CA ALA A 375 13.61 -0.21 -13.33
C ALA A 375 14.91 -0.56 -12.59
N ILE A 376 14.90 -1.54 -11.69
CA ILE A 376 16.10 -2.04 -11.01
C ILE A 376 16.98 -2.83 -12.00
N ARG A 377 16.41 -3.78 -12.77
CA ARG A 377 17.13 -4.61 -13.74
C ARG A 377 17.81 -3.76 -14.81
N SER A 378 17.14 -2.71 -15.29
CA SER A 378 17.67 -1.76 -16.26
C SER A 378 18.71 -0.79 -15.68
N ARG A 379 19.04 -0.91 -14.41
CA ARG A 379 20.00 -0.04 -13.68
C ARG A 379 19.66 1.45 -13.73
N ARG A 380 18.38 1.80 -13.91
CA ARG A 380 17.89 3.18 -13.82
C ARG A 380 17.87 3.67 -12.38
N ILE A 381 17.72 2.73 -11.47
CA ILE A 381 17.77 2.94 -10.02
C ILE A 381 18.65 1.86 -9.39
N ASP A 382 19.35 2.22 -8.34
CA ASP A 382 20.18 1.26 -7.62
C ASP A 382 19.35 0.30 -6.80
N ASP A 383 18.41 0.80 -6.00
CA ASP A 383 17.50 0.02 -5.17
C ASP A 383 16.29 0.85 -4.76
N VAL A 384 15.28 0.16 -4.24
CA VAL A 384 14.03 0.71 -3.68
C VAL A 384 13.71 -0.02 -2.39
N MET A 385 13.37 0.72 -1.34
CA MET A 385 12.92 0.14 -0.09
C MET A 385 11.39 -0.02 -0.10
N LEU A 386 10.91 -1.26 -0.13
CA LEU A 386 9.49 -1.58 0.04
C LEU A 386 9.15 -1.55 1.52
N VAL A 387 8.12 -0.81 1.88
CA VAL A 387 7.68 -0.65 3.26
C VAL A 387 6.27 -1.25 3.39
N PRO A 388 6.14 -2.46 3.98
CA PRO A 388 4.83 -3.01 4.32
C PRO A 388 4.13 -2.11 5.34
N VAL A 389 2.83 -1.81 5.13
CA VAL A 389 2.07 -0.97 6.06
C VAL A 389 0.73 -1.62 6.38
N SER A 390 0.44 -1.80 7.65
CA SER A 390 -0.88 -2.20 8.12
C SER A 390 -1.69 -0.98 8.55
N ILE A 391 -2.90 -0.85 7.97
CA ILE A 391 -3.91 0.12 8.40
C ILE A 391 -5.10 -0.66 8.93
N THR A 392 -5.40 -0.55 10.21
CA THR A 392 -6.47 -1.32 10.86
C THR A 392 -7.40 -0.39 11.62
N TYR A 393 -8.70 -0.54 11.42
CA TYR A 393 -9.74 0.30 12.00
C TYR A 393 -10.49 -0.46 13.11
N GLU A 394 -10.70 0.18 14.24
CA GLU A 394 -11.63 -0.33 15.25
C GLU A 394 -13.08 -0.24 14.76
N ARG A 395 -13.41 0.81 14.01
CA ARG A 395 -14.75 1.01 13.48
C ARG A 395 -14.69 1.49 12.03
N LEU A 396 -15.49 0.86 11.17
CA LEU A 396 -15.67 1.22 9.77
C LEU A 396 -17.15 1.41 9.46
N ASN A 397 -17.53 2.60 9.02
CA ASN A 397 -18.92 2.92 8.68
C ASN A 397 -19.38 2.34 7.34
N GLU A 398 -18.47 1.84 6.54
CA GLU A 398 -18.73 1.32 5.19
C GLU A 398 -18.96 -0.20 5.17
N LEU A 399 -18.96 -0.88 6.33
CA LEU A 399 -19.06 -2.35 6.40
C LEU A 399 -20.34 -2.89 5.79
N GLY A 400 -21.49 -2.28 6.03
CA GLY A 400 -22.76 -2.73 5.45
C GLY A 400 -22.77 -2.70 3.91
N SER A 401 -22.08 -1.74 3.28
CA SER A 401 -21.93 -1.72 1.83
C SER A 401 -20.96 -2.81 1.34
N ILE A 402 -19.89 -3.06 2.09
CA ILE A 402 -18.92 -4.12 1.82
C ILE A 402 -19.58 -5.50 1.91
N ALA A 403 -20.37 -5.74 2.96
CA ALA A 403 -21.13 -6.98 3.14
C ALA A 403 -22.11 -7.24 2.00
N THR A 404 -22.82 -6.19 1.55
CA THR A 404 -23.75 -6.30 0.42
C THR A 404 -23.02 -6.72 -0.88
N GLU A 405 -21.81 -6.20 -1.13
CA GLU A 405 -21.01 -6.60 -2.28
C GLU A 405 -20.56 -8.07 -2.23
N GLN A 406 -20.34 -8.64 -1.04
CA GLN A 406 -19.94 -10.06 -0.87
C GLN A 406 -21.02 -11.06 -1.29
N VAL A 407 -22.30 -10.72 -1.10
CA VAL A 407 -23.43 -11.59 -1.44
C VAL A 407 -23.98 -11.35 -2.85
N GLY A 408 -23.22 -10.70 -3.72
CA GLY A 408 -23.60 -10.47 -5.13
C GLY A 408 -24.31 -9.13 -5.38
N GLY A 409 -24.33 -8.21 -4.42
CA GLY A 409 -24.85 -6.85 -4.60
C GLY A 409 -24.00 -6.01 -5.53
N THR A 410 -24.62 -5.08 -6.26
CA THR A 410 -23.92 -4.20 -7.20
C THR A 410 -23.23 -3.03 -6.47
N LYS A 411 -21.98 -2.77 -6.85
CA LYS A 411 -21.23 -1.62 -6.37
C LYS A 411 -21.90 -0.32 -6.83
N LYS A 412 -22.24 0.57 -5.88
CA LYS A 412 -22.77 1.90 -6.21
C LYS A 412 -21.68 2.77 -6.84
N PRO A 413 -21.98 3.53 -7.92
CA PRO A 413 -20.99 4.39 -8.54
C PRO A 413 -20.52 5.49 -7.58
N GLU A 414 -19.22 5.73 -7.59
CA GLU A 414 -18.56 6.76 -6.80
C GLU A 414 -18.78 8.12 -7.48
N GLY A 415 -19.42 9.09 -6.78
CA GLY A 415 -19.72 10.42 -7.29
C GLY A 415 -19.86 11.45 -6.15
N LEU A 416 -20.17 12.71 -6.49
CA LEU A 416 -20.26 13.80 -5.51
C LEU A 416 -21.27 13.54 -4.39
N THR A 417 -22.45 13.02 -4.72
CA THR A 417 -23.48 12.68 -3.74
C THR A 417 -23.06 11.54 -2.81
N TRP A 418 -22.32 10.58 -3.36
CA TRP A 418 -21.70 9.52 -2.58
C TRP A 418 -20.65 10.09 -1.63
N LEU A 419 -19.75 10.95 -2.12
CA LEU A 419 -18.70 11.59 -1.31
C LEU A 419 -19.30 12.44 -0.18
N ALA A 420 -20.31 13.27 -0.46
CA ALA A 420 -20.97 14.10 0.56
C ALA A 420 -21.63 13.23 1.65
N ARG A 421 -22.28 12.13 1.27
CA ARG A 421 -22.87 11.17 2.21
C ARG A 421 -21.79 10.46 3.02
N TYR A 422 -20.70 10.06 2.35
CA TYR A 422 -19.56 9.43 3.00
C TYR A 422 -18.94 10.37 4.06
N ILE A 423 -18.63 11.61 3.71
CA ILE A 423 -18.10 12.61 4.65
C ILE A 423 -19.04 12.79 5.86
N ARG A 424 -20.35 12.88 5.61
CA ARG A 424 -21.33 13.03 6.67
C ARG A 424 -21.42 11.82 7.60
N SER A 425 -21.28 10.61 7.05
CA SER A 425 -21.27 9.38 7.87
C SER A 425 -20.03 9.29 8.77
N GLN A 426 -18.92 9.92 8.38
CA GLN A 426 -17.68 9.89 9.16
C GLN A 426 -17.72 10.83 10.39
N GLN A 427 -18.56 11.86 10.40
CA GLN A 427 -18.61 12.85 11.50
C GLN A 427 -19.02 12.27 12.86
N HIS A 428 -19.58 11.07 12.90
CA HIS A 428 -20.06 10.42 14.12
C HIS A 428 -19.24 9.17 14.52
N SER A 429 -18.10 8.94 13.87
CA SER A 429 -17.24 7.78 14.14
C SER A 429 -16.16 8.15 15.12
N ALA A 430 -16.39 7.91 16.40
CA ALA A 430 -15.32 7.90 17.38
C ALA A 430 -14.70 6.50 17.41
N GLY A 431 -13.48 6.35 16.92
CA GLY A 431 -12.72 5.10 16.92
C GLY A 431 -11.24 5.36 16.69
N ARG A 432 -10.44 4.32 16.84
CA ARG A 432 -9.01 4.39 16.51
C ARG A 432 -8.75 3.79 15.15
N VAL A 433 -7.71 4.30 14.51
CA VAL A 433 -7.07 3.67 13.37
C VAL A 433 -5.59 3.45 13.69
N TYR A 434 -5.16 2.23 13.57
CA TYR A 434 -3.79 1.83 13.82
C TYR A 434 -3.02 1.83 12.52
N VAL A 435 -1.91 2.57 12.48
CA VAL A 435 -0.96 2.57 11.37
C VAL A 435 0.35 1.95 11.87
N ARG A 436 0.74 0.84 11.29
CA ARG A 436 1.95 0.10 11.67
C ARG A 436 2.83 -0.11 10.44
N PHE A 437 4.12 0.11 10.62
CA PHE A 437 5.12 -0.04 9.56
C PHE A 437 5.92 -1.31 9.79
N GLY A 438 5.95 -2.19 8.78
CA GLY A 438 6.80 -3.38 8.79
C GLY A 438 8.26 -3.06 8.50
N ALA A 439 9.11 -4.05 8.65
CA ALA A 439 10.51 -3.94 8.29
C ALA A 439 10.64 -3.60 6.79
N PRO A 440 11.46 -2.59 6.42
CA PRO A 440 11.68 -2.24 5.03
C PRO A 440 12.47 -3.36 4.32
N LEU A 441 12.05 -3.70 3.11
CA LEU A 441 12.67 -4.72 2.27
C LEU A 441 13.42 -4.06 1.11
N SER A 442 14.71 -4.37 0.94
CA SER A 442 15.44 -4.03 -0.28
C SER A 442 14.87 -4.82 -1.45
N ALA A 443 14.28 -4.14 -2.42
CA ALA A 443 13.68 -4.82 -3.57
C ALA A 443 14.75 -5.55 -4.40
N ARG A 444 15.93 -4.95 -4.57
CA ARG A 444 17.06 -5.58 -5.28
C ARG A 444 17.51 -6.86 -4.60
N ASP A 445 17.82 -6.80 -3.30
CA ASP A 445 18.35 -7.94 -2.57
C ASP A 445 17.36 -9.11 -2.52
N ARG A 446 16.06 -8.78 -2.32
CA ARG A 446 15.01 -9.81 -2.27
C ARG A 446 14.75 -10.43 -3.64
N LEU A 447 14.73 -9.64 -4.73
CA LEU A 447 14.62 -10.18 -6.09
C LEU A 447 15.79 -11.14 -6.38
N ALA A 448 17.01 -10.74 -6.06
CA ALA A 448 18.18 -11.57 -6.23
C ALA A 448 18.11 -12.87 -5.40
N ALA A 449 17.71 -12.78 -4.13
CA ALA A 449 17.52 -13.94 -3.25
C ALA A 449 16.45 -14.91 -3.77
N HIS A 450 15.44 -14.41 -4.50
CA HIS A 450 14.41 -15.23 -5.13
C HIS A 450 14.77 -15.76 -6.51
N GLY A 451 16.03 -15.59 -6.93
CA GLY A 451 16.55 -16.16 -8.17
C GLY A 451 16.28 -15.32 -9.42
N ASP A 452 15.99 -14.02 -9.24
CA ASP A 452 15.96 -13.08 -10.35
C ASP A 452 17.38 -12.98 -10.94
N PRO A 453 17.56 -13.20 -12.24
CA PRO A 453 18.90 -13.14 -12.85
C PRO A 453 19.48 -11.72 -12.85
N MET A 454 18.74 -10.70 -12.46
CA MET A 454 19.16 -9.29 -12.38
C MET A 454 19.87 -8.78 -13.64
N ARG A 455 19.58 -9.40 -14.77
CA ARG A 455 20.13 -8.97 -16.06
C ARG A 455 19.51 -7.63 -16.42
N PRO A 456 20.30 -6.65 -16.90
CA PRO A 456 19.74 -5.52 -17.62
C PRO A 456 18.84 -6.08 -18.70
N ILE A 457 17.64 -5.55 -18.84
CA ILE A 457 16.83 -5.81 -20.04
C ILE A 457 17.74 -5.46 -21.18
N ALA A 458 18.17 -6.48 -21.93
CA ALA A 458 19.06 -6.26 -23.04
C ALA A 458 18.41 -5.22 -23.92
N GLN A 459 19.19 -4.27 -24.43
CA GLN A 459 18.78 -3.38 -25.51
C GLN A 459 18.44 -4.14 -26.79
N SER A 460 18.44 -5.45 -26.71
CA SER A 460 18.07 -6.39 -27.74
C SER A 460 16.55 -6.49 -27.81
N LEU A 461 16.02 -6.19 -28.98
CA LEU A 461 14.64 -6.42 -29.40
C LEU A 461 14.24 -7.91 -29.41
N ALA A 462 15.16 -8.83 -29.11
CA ALA A 462 14.85 -10.24 -28.99
C ALA A 462 14.12 -10.51 -27.67
N PRO A 463 13.00 -11.25 -27.68
CA PRO A 463 12.30 -11.66 -26.46
C PRO A 463 13.25 -12.42 -25.56
N GLU A 464 13.17 -12.14 -24.24
CA GLU A 464 13.95 -12.93 -23.27
C GLU A 464 13.56 -14.41 -23.35
N PRO A 465 14.52 -15.34 -23.16
CA PRO A 465 14.21 -16.75 -23.06
C PRO A 465 13.09 -16.98 -22.02
N GLU A 466 12.12 -17.81 -22.35
CA GLU A 466 10.95 -18.04 -21.49
C GLU A 466 11.32 -18.44 -20.06
N GLU A 467 12.40 -19.21 -19.89
CA GLU A 467 12.94 -19.58 -18.57
C GLU A 467 13.41 -18.38 -17.74
N VAL A 468 13.98 -17.36 -18.38
CA VAL A 468 14.40 -16.12 -17.72
C VAL A 468 13.18 -15.32 -17.29
N ALA A 469 12.22 -15.15 -18.19
CA ALA A 469 10.99 -14.44 -17.93
C ALA A 469 10.17 -15.15 -16.82
N ASP A 470 10.15 -16.48 -16.78
CA ASP A 470 9.48 -17.23 -15.72
C ASP A 470 10.16 -17.05 -14.36
N ARG A 471 11.51 -17.11 -14.30
CA ARG A 471 12.24 -16.82 -13.06
C ARG A 471 11.98 -15.39 -12.55
N GLN A 472 11.98 -14.42 -13.45
CA GLN A 472 11.68 -13.03 -13.11
C GLN A 472 10.26 -12.88 -12.55
N ARG A 473 9.25 -13.50 -13.18
CA ARG A 473 7.85 -13.50 -12.69
C ARG A 473 7.75 -14.12 -11.30
N LYS A 474 8.39 -15.29 -11.09
CA LYS A 474 8.39 -16.00 -9.80
C LYS A 474 9.08 -15.19 -8.70
N ALA A 475 10.19 -14.50 -9.02
CA ALA A 475 10.87 -13.63 -8.06
C ALA A 475 10.00 -12.47 -7.61
N VAL A 476 9.31 -11.79 -8.53
CA VAL A 476 8.36 -10.71 -8.21
C VAL A 476 7.16 -11.22 -7.39
N GLN A 477 6.66 -12.42 -7.71
CA GLN A 477 5.58 -13.03 -6.93
C GLN A 477 6.02 -13.31 -5.49
N ARG A 478 7.19 -13.90 -5.28
CA ARG A 478 7.74 -14.17 -3.95
C ARG A 478 7.97 -12.88 -3.16
N LEU A 479 8.53 -11.86 -3.80
CA LEU A 479 8.69 -10.54 -3.20
C LEU A 479 7.34 -9.95 -2.75
N ALA A 480 6.30 -10.06 -3.57
CA ALA A 480 4.96 -9.60 -3.21
C ALA A 480 4.36 -10.38 -2.03
N PHE A 481 4.62 -11.68 -1.94
CA PHE A 481 4.22 -12.50 -0.80
C PHE A 481 4.97 -12.11 0.49
N GLU A 482 6.27 -11.81 0.42
CA GLU A 482 7.02 -11.30 1.57
C GLU A 482 6.46 -9.97 2.08
N VAL A 483 6.07 -9.06 1.17
CA VAL A 483 5.40 -7.82 1.55
C VAL A 483 4.08 -8.12 2.28
N ALA A 484 3.28 -9.07 1.78
CA ALA A 484 2.02 -9.45 2.41
C ALA A 484 2.23 -10.05 3.81
N VAL A 485 3.22 -10.92 3.97
CA VAL A 485 3.63 -11.46 5.27
C VAL A 485 4.09 -10.32 6.19
N GLY A 486 4.88 -9.37 5.68
CA GLY A 486 5.32 -8.20 6.42
C GLY A 486 4.16 -7.29 6.88
N ILE A 487 3.09 -7.15 6.10
CA ILE A 487 1.88 -6.43 6.52
C ILE A 487 1.18 -7.18 7.65
N ASN A 488 0.99 -8.49 7.50
CA ASN A 488 0.36 -9.32 8.52
C ASN A 488 1.16 -9.31 9.83
N ALA A 489 2.49 -9.38 9.75
CA ALA A 489 3.38 -9.38 10.92
C ALA A 489 3.28 -8.12 11.79
N VAL A 490 2.79 -7.01 11.26
CA VAL A 490 2.59 -5.76 12.03
C VAL A 490 1.12 -5.39 12.21
N THR A 491 0.20 -6.24 11.74
CA THR A 491 -1.23 -5.97 11.87
C THR A 491 -1.67 -6.22 13.31
N PRO A 492 -2.15 -5.19 14.04
CA PRO A 492 -2.49 -5.35 15.44
C PRO A 492 -3.80 -6.11 15.64
N VAL A 493 -3.85 -6.92 16.67
CA VAL A 493 -5.09 -7.51 17.18
C VAL A 493 -5.89 -6.43 17.90
N THR A 494 -7.13 -6.19 17.47
CA THR A 494 -8.01 -5.16 18.03
C THR A 494 -9.07 -5.77 18.95
N VAL A 495 -9.63 -4.97 19.84
CA VAL A 495 -10.72 -5.41 20.74
C VAL A 495 -11.93 -5.92 19.96
N ASN A 496 -12.30 -5.24 18.86
CA ASN A 496 -13.45 -5.66 18.07
C ASN A 496 -13.20 -6.98 17.34
N ALA A 497 -11.95 -7.23 16.89
CA ALA A 497 -11.59 -8.52 16.30
C ALA A 497 -11.76 -9.66 17.30
N LEU A 498 -11.39 -9.47 18.55
CA LEU A 498 -11.50 -10.49 19.60
C LEU A 498 -12.95 -10.71 20.04
N VAL A 499 -13.71 -9.65 20.27
CA VAL A 499 -15.11 -9.77 20.66
C VAL A 499 -15.93 -10.47 19.58
N THR A 500 -15.70 -10.11 18.31
CA THR A 500 -16.39 -10.78 17.18
C THR A 500 -15.89 -12.22 16.98
N LEU A 501 -14.62 -12.53 17.28
CA LEU A 501 -14.10 -13.89 17.31
C LEU A 501 -14.86 -14.76 18.34
N ALA A 502 -15.10 -14.22 19.55
CA ALA A 502 -15.84 -14.92 20.58
C ALA A 502 -17.28 -15.19 20.15
N LEU A 503 -17.99 -14.17 19.69
CA LEU A 503 -19.41 -14.25 19.34
C LEU A 503 -19.69 -15.07 18.07
N LEU A 504 -18.81 -15.02 17.04
CA LEU A 504 -18.93 -15.86 15.84
C LEU A 504 -18.56 -17.32 16.07
N GLY A 505 -17.81 -17.59 17.11
CA GLY A 505 -17.36 -18.94 17.47
C GLY A 505 -18.47 -19.83 18.06
N VAL A 506 -19.59 -19.26 18.48
CA VAL A 506 -20.73 -20.00 19.03
C VAL A 506 -21.87 -20.04 18.02
N HIS A 507 -22.47 -21.21 17.85
CA HIS A 507 -23.55 -21.40 16.88
C HIS A 507 -24.91 -21.09 17.54
N GLU A 508 -25.68 -20.18 16.93
CA GLU A 508 -27.07 -19.84 17.32
C GLU A 508 -27.27 -19.57 18.83
N ARG A 509 -26.21 -19.11 19.53
CA ARG A 509 -26.25 -18.84 20.96
C ARG A 509 -25.83 -17.43 21.28
N ALA A 510 -26.56 -16.77 22.18
CA ALA A 510 -26.13 -15.52 22.80
C ALA A 510 -25.25 -15.82 24.04
N LEU A 511 -24.25 -15.00 24.28
CA LEU A 511 -23.33 -15.10 25.42
C LEU A 511 -23.62 -14.02 26.45
N THR A 512 -23.51 -14.35 27.73
CA THR A 512 -23.43 -13.35 28.81
C THR A 512 -22.10 -12.63 28.79
N LEU A 513 -21.97 -11.51 29.50
CA LEU A 513 -20.69 -10.79 29.64
C LEU A 513 -19.61 -11.70 30.21
N GLY A 514 -19.95 -12.51 31.24
CA GLY A 514 -19.05 -13.45 31.83
C GLY A 514 -18.55 -14.52 30.87
N GLU A 515 -19.43 -15.07 30.03
CA GLU A 515 -19.05 -16.08 29.03
C GLU A 515 -18.17 -15.49 27.92
N VAL A 516 -18.43 -14.24 27.45
CA VAL A 516 -17.54 -13.55 26.51
C VAL A 516 -16.16 -13.38 27.13
N ARG A 517 -16.07 -12.94 28.41
CA ARG A 517 -14.80 -12.80 29.10
C ARG A 517 -14.07 -14.12 29.24
N GLN A 518 -14.78 -15.17 29.68
CA GLN A 518 -14.21 -16.53 29.81
C GLN A 518 -13.66 -17.06 28.49
N THR A 519 -14.31 -16.75 27.36
CA THR A 519 -13.84 -17.10 26.02
C THR A 519 -12.58 -16.32 25.65
N LEU A 520 -12.51 -15.05 26.01
CA LEU A 520 -11.40 -14.16 25.61
C LEU A 520 -10.16 -14.31 26.50
N GLU A 521 -10.28 -14.75 27.72
CA GLU A 521 -9.15 -14.88 28.66
C GLU A 521 -8.01 -15.76 28.11
N PRO A 522 -8.24 -17.02 27.65
CA PRO A 522 -7.19 -17.83 27.05
C PRO A 522 -6.64 -17.24 25.73
N VAL A 523 -7.46 -16.53 24.96
CA VAL A 523 -7.05 -15.85 23.72
C VAL A 523 -6.08 -14.71 24.07
N CYS A 524 -6.39 -13.87 25.05
CA CYS A 524 -5.50 -12.81 25.52
C CYS A 524 -4.20 -13.38 26.10
N GLY A 525 -4.29 -14.49 26.81
CA GLY A 525 -3.12 -15.24 27.30
C GLY A 525 -2.21 -15.73 26.18
N TYR A 526 -2.79 -16.26 25.10
CA TYR A 526 -2.04 -16.67 23.91
C TYR A 526 -1.37 -15.47 23.22
N ILE A 527 -2.10 -14.38 23.00
CA ILE A 527 -1.57 -13.14 22.41
C ILE A 527 -0.35 -12.64 23.20
N SER A 528 -0.45 -12.64 24.53
CA SER A 528 0.65 -12.21 25.41
C SER A 528 1.86 -13.14 25.33
N ARG A 529 1.65 -14.47 25.34
CA ARG A 529 2.73 -15.46 25.22
C ARG A 529 3.46 -15.39 23.88
N ARG A 530 2.72 -15.08 22.80
CA ARG A 530 3.27 -14.93 21.45
C ARG A 530 3.82 -13.52 21.19
N ALA A 531 3.68 -12.58 22.11
CA ALA A 531 4.04 -11.17 21.97
C ALA A 531 3.48 -10.55 20.67
N LEU A 532 2.22 -10.88 20.33
CA LEU A 532 1.59 -10.40 19.11
C LEU A 532 1.35 -8.88 19.17
N PRO A 533 1.40 -8.18 18.03
CA PRO A 533 1.05 -6.76 17.98
C PRO A 533 -0.41 -6.56 18.40
N THR A 534 -0.66 -5.59 19.26
CA THR A 534 -2.01 -5.32 19.78
C THR A 534 -2.39 -3.87 19.61
N GLY A 535 -3.72 -3.62 19.53
CA GLY A 535 -4.31 -2.35 19.87
C GLY A 535 -4.43 -2.19 21.39
N GLU A 536 -5.34 -1.33 21.85
CA GLU A 536 -5.62 -1.15 23.29
C GLU A 536 -6.48 -2.32 23.83
N LEU A 537 -5.88 -3.46 24.15
CA LEU A 537 -6.58 -4.62 24.71
C LEU A 537 -6.90 -4.49 26.20
N ASP A 538 -6.35 -3.50 26.90
CA ASP A 538 -6.58 -3.27 28.34
C ASP A 538 -8.07 -3.09 28.68
N THR A 539 -8.86 -2.62 27.70
CA THR A 539 -10.32 -2.52 27.85
C THR A 539 -11.02 -3.86 28.07
N LEU A 540 -10.41 -4.97 27.67
CA LEU A 540 -10.94 -6.32 27.88
C LEU A 540 -10.58 -6.91 29.24
N SER A 541 -9.72 -6.26 30.02
CA SER A 541 -9.24 -6.76 31.31
C SER A 541 -10.30 -6.71 32.41
N ASN A 542 -11.38 -5.94 32.22
CA ASN A 542 -12.46 -5.79 33.19
C ASN A 542 -13.83 -5.74 32.52
N ASP A 543 -14.86 -6.06 33.31
CA ASP A 543 -16.24 -6.16 32.83
C ASP A 543 -16.79 -4.84 32.31
N GLN A 544 -16.42 -3.70 32.90
CA GLN A 544 -16.88 -2.40 32.43
C GLN A 544 -16.33 -2.05 31.04
N GLY A 545 -15.05 -2.31 30.80
CA GLY A 545 -14.43 -2.08 29.50
C GLY A 545 -15.03 -2.98 28.42
N LEU A 546 -15.19 -4.28 28.74
CA LEU A 546 -15.82 -5.23 27.82
C LEU A 546 -17.28 -4.83 27.50
N ALA A 547 -18.05 -4.43 28.50
CA ALA A 547 -19.42 -3.97 28.30
C ALA A 547 -19.48 -2.72 27.39
N VAL A 548 -18.54 -1.78 27.54
CA VAL A 548 -18.45 -0.60 26.65
C VAL A 548 -18.19 -1.02 25.21
N VAL A 549 -17.29 -1.99 24.96
CA VAL A 549 -17.01 -2.47 23.59
C VAL A 549 -18.23 -3.14 22.98
N LEU A 550 -18.92 -4.00 23.72
CA LEU A 550 -20.15 -4.69 23.28
C LEU A 550 -21.27 -3.67 22.96
N GLU A 551 -21.43 -2.65 23.81
CA GLU A 551 -22.40 -1.57 23.54
C GLU A 551 -22.04 -0.78 22.28
N GLN A 552 -20.76 -0.49 22.06
CA GLN A 552 -20.33 0.20 20.83
C GLN A 552 -20.59 -0.63 19.58
N LEU A 553 -20.39 -1.95 19.63
CA LEU A 553 -20.73 -2.87 18.54
C LEU A 553 -22.23 -2.98 18.35
N SER A 554 -23.02 -2.87 19.42
CA SER A 554 -24.48 -2.83 19.34
C SER A 554 -24.96 -1.54 18.67
N LEU A 555 -24.40 -0.38 19.02
CA LEU A 555 -24.70 0.89 18.35
C LEU A 555 -24.29 0.84 16.85
N ALA A 556 -23.25 0.09 16.50
CA ALA A 556 -22.85 -0.15 15.13
C ALA A 556 -23.70 -1.20 14.40
N LYS A 557 -24.71 -1.79 15.08
CA LYS A 557 -25.58 -2.86 14.57
C LYS A 557 -24.83 -4.12 14.12
N VAL A 558 -23.71 -4.40 14.76
CA VAL A 558 -22.96 -5.66 14.58
C VAL A 558 -23.39 -6.69 15.62
N VAL A 559 -23.72 -6.22 16.82
CA VAL A 559 -24.12 -7.05 17.97
C VAL A 559 -25.52 -6.66 18.43
N THR A 560 -26.34 -7.65 18.72
CA THR A 560 -27.64 -7.49 19.42
C THR A 560 -27.44 -7.72 20.91
N VAL A 561 -28.10 -6.89 21.72
CA VAL A 561 -28.13 -7.02 23.19
C VAL A 561 -29.55 -7.26 23.63
N TYR A 562 -29.82 -8.41 24.24
CA TYR A 562 -31.10 -8.70 24.88
C TYR A 562 -31.00 -8.48 26.40
N ARG A 563 -31.86 -7.59 26.93
CA ARG A 563 -31.87 -7.20 28.36
C ARG A 563 -33.12 -7.65 29.12
N GLY A 564 -33.96 -8.49 28.51
CA GLY A 564 -35.22 -8.93 29.09
C GLY A 564 -35.10 -10.11 30.06
N GLY A 565 -33.89 -10.62 30.33
CA GLY A 565 -33.62 -11.77 31.20
C GLY A 565 -32.99 -11.37 32.53
N LEU A 566 -32.36 -12.35 33.20
CA LEU A 566 -31.66 -12.14 34.47
C LEU A 566 -30.42 -11.26 34.34
N GLU A 567 -29.74 -11.37 33.19
CA GLU A 567 -28.59 -10.57 32.83
C GLU A 567 -28.59 -10.30 31.32
N PRO A 568 -27.89 -9.26 30.82
CA PRO A 568 -27.75 -9.01 29.40
C PRO A 568 -27.02 -10.13 28.67
N VAL A 569 -27.55 -10.52 27.50
CA VAL A 569 -26.87 -11.46 26.60
C VAL A 569 -26.62 -10.84 25.24
N TYR A 570 -25.55 -11.26 24.60
CA TYR A 570 -25.00 -10.67 23.40
C TYR A 570 -24.89 -11.73 22.29
N SER A 571 -25.32 -11.38 21.09
CA SER A 571 -25.18 -12.21 19.90
C SER A 571 -24.83 -11.35 18.67
N ILE A 572 -24.39 -11.96 17.60
CA ILE A 572 -24.26 -11.25 16.32
C ILE A 572 -25.65 -10.87 15.83
N GLU A 573 -25.80 -9.60 15.40
CA GLU A 573 -27.05 -9.09 14.83
C GLU A 573 -27.47 -9.90 13.60
N SER A 574 -28.75 -10.17 13.45
CA SER A 574 -29.26 -10.92 12.29
C SER A 574 -28.88 -10.21 10.99
N GLY A 575 -28.17 -10.88 10.12
CA GLY A 575 -27.67 -10.33 8.85
C GLY A 575 -26.31 -9.58 8.96
N ALA A 576 -25.73 -9.38 10.14
CA ALA A 576 -24.44 -8.69 10.33
C ALA A 576 -23.24 -9.66 10.50
N HIS A 577 -23.40 -10.93 10.13
CA HIS A 577 -22.30 -11.90 10.27
C HIS A 577 -21.09 -11.58 9.39
N LEU A 578 -21.31 -11.00 8.19
CA LEU A 578 -20.22 -10.57 7.31
C LEU A 578 -19.46 -9.35 7.86
N GLU A 579 -20.18 -8.43 8.51
CA GLU A 579 -19.58 -7.27 9.19
C GLU A 579 -18.77 -7.71 10.41
N ALA A 580 -19.31 -8.61 11.21
CA ALA A 580 -18.61 -9.20 12.34
C ALA A 580 -17.36 -9.97 11.88
N ALA A 581 -17.52 -10.79 10.83
CA ALA A 581 -16.41 -11.53 10.23
C ALA A 581 -15.31 -10.60 9.68
N PHE A 582 -15.65 -9.43 9.16
CA PHE A 582 -14.67 -8.45 8.72
C PHE A 582 -13.74 -8.02 9.86
N TYR A 583 -14.29 -7.74 11.05
CA TYR A 583 -13.47 -7.40 12.22
C TYR A 583 -12.61 -8.59 12.65
N ARG A 584 -13.19 -9.78 12.85
CA ARG A 584 -12.46 -11.00 13.19
C ARG A 584 -11.32 -11.28 12.21
N ASN A 585 -11.62 -11.22 10.93
CA ASN A 585 -10.68 -11.55 9.87
C ASN A 585 -9.52 -10.57 9.75
N SER A 586 -9.63 -9.38 10.35
CA SER A 586 -8.50 -8.46 10.42
C SER A 586 -7.32 -9.01 11.22
N ALA A 587 -7.58 -9.91 12.17
CA ALA A 587 -6.58 -10.52 13.04
C ALA A 587 -6.50 -12.06 12.92
N VAL A 588 -7.33 -12.67 12.08
CA VAL A 588 -7.47 -14.14 12.00
C VAL A 588 -6.16 -14.85 11.66
N HIS A 589 -5.31 -14.23 10.85
CA HIS A 589 -4.01 -14.77 10.41
C HIS A 589 -3.07 -15.12 11.58
N TRP A 590 -3.24 -14.52 12.76
CA TRP A 590 -2.46 -14.83 13.95
C TRP A 590 -2.83 -16.16 14.61
N PHE A 591 -3.99 -16.71 14.29
CA PHE A 591 -4.53 -17.91 14.91
C PHE A 591 -4.62 -19.10 13.94
N VAL A 592 -4.30 -18.90 12.66
CA VAL A 592 -4.42 -19.94 11.62
C VAL A 592 -3.48 -21.10 11.87
N ASP A 593 -2.24 -20.84 12.27
CA ASP A 593 -1.25 -21.88 12.53
C ASP A 593 -1.71 -22.77 13.68
N ARG A 594 -2.26 -22.17 14.74
CA ARG A 594 -2.88 -22.92 15.85
C ARG A 594 -4.06 -23.76 15.37
N ALA A 595 -4.94 -23.22 14.55
CA ALA A 595 -6.09 -23.92 14.02
C ALA A 595 -5.70 -25.12 13.12
N ILE A 596 -4.66 -24.95 12.28
CA ILE A 596 -4.10 -26.03 11.46
C ILE A 596 -3.54 -27.14 12.35
N LEU A 597 -2.78 -26.79 13.37
CA LEU A 597 -2.19 -27.78 14.28
C LEU A 597 -3.27 -28.58 15.02
N GLU A 598 -4.33 -27.94 15.52
CA GLU A 598 -5.46 -28.61 16.19
C GLU A 598 -6.12 -29.63 15.28
N LEU A 599 -6.40 -29.27 14.01
CA LEU A 599 -7.00 -30.17 13.04
C LEU A 599 -6.06 -31.31 12.65
N ALA A 600 -4.74 -31.06 12.55
CA ALA A 600 -3.76 -32.09 12.25
C ALA A 600 -3.62 -33.12 13.36
N ILE A 601 -3.63 -32.66 14.64
CA ILE A 601 -3.64 -33.56 15.80
C ILE A 601 -4.92 -34.42 15.81
N LEU A 602 -6.09 -33.82 15.57
CA LEU A 602 -7.35 -34.55 15.54
C LEU A 602 -7.39 -35.56 14.39
N GLU A 603 -6.82 -35.21 13.22
CA GLU A 603 -6.76 -36.11 12.06
C GLU A 603 -5.96 -37.37 12.39
N VAL A 604 -4.73 -37.22 12.90
CA VAL A 604 -3.87 -38.36 13.22
C VAL A 604 -4.47 -39.20 14.36
N ALA A 605 -5.15 -38.55 15.31
CA ALA A 605 -5.85 -39.27 16.39
C ALA A 605 -7.05 -40.09 15.91
N ASP A 606 -7.74 -39.66 14.83
CA ASP A 606 -8.85 -40.40 14.24
C ASP A 606 -8.39 -41.62 13.42
N GLU A 607 -7.19 -41.56 12.82
CA GLU A 607 -6.62 -42.62 11.97
C GLU A 607 -5.99 -43.79 12.74
N GLN A 608 -5.87 -43.71 14.05
CA GLN A 608 -5.20 -44.69 14.91
C GLN A 608 -5.96 -46.07 15.08
N SER A 609 -6.88 -46.38 14.20
CA SER A 609 -7.58 -47.70 14.22
C SER A 609 -6.74 -48.87 13.64
N GLY A 610 -5.44 -48.66 13.32
CA GLY A 610 -4.49 -49.63 12.78
C GLY A 610 -3.09 -49.45 13.39
N ALA A 611 -2.02 -49.84 12.70
CA ALA A 611 -0.64 -49.54 13.15
C ALA A 611 -0.50 -48.01 13.28
N ALA A 612 -0.32 -47.51 14.49
CA ALA A 612 -0.39 -46.10 14.84
C ALA A 612 0.57 -45.25 13.98
N PRO A 613 0.08 -44.29 13.16
CA PRO A 613 0.97 -43.30 12.56
C PRO A 613 1.65 -42.50 13.70
N GLY A 614 2.96 -42.38 13.64
CA GLY A 614 3.71 -41.60 14.62
C GLY A 614 3.31 -40.12 14.63
N ILE A 615 3.74 -39.38 15.64
CA ILE A 615 3.56 -37.94 15.75
C ILE A 615 4.01 -37.19 14.50
N GLU A 616 4.97 -37.75 13.76
CA GLU A 616 5.45 -37.21 12.45
C GLU A 616 4.34 -37.02 11.41
N ALA A 617 3.28 -37.86 11.44
CA ALA A 617 2.13 -37.73 10.56
C ALA A 617 1.36 -36.41 10.76
N ILE A 618 1.47 -35.78 11.94
CA ILE A 618 0.87 -34.48 12.24
C ILE A 618 1.43 -33.39 11.31
N TRP A 619 2.70 -33.46 10.96
CA TRP A 619 3.32 -32.51 10.05
C TRP A 619 2.80 -32.66 8.61
N ASP A 620 2.62 -33.89 8.16
CA ASP A 620 2.06 -34.14 6.85
C ASP A 620 0.60 -33.67 6.75
N ALA A 621 -0.18 -33.91 7.81
CA ALA A 621 -1.55 -33.38 7.91
C ALA A 621 -1.56 -31.84 7.93
N ALA A 622 -0.65 -31.21 8.70
CA ALA A 622 -0.52 -29.75 8.74
C ALA A 622 -0.14 -29.16 7.37
N TYR A 623 0.75 -29.80 6.62
CA TYR A 623 1.11 -29.35 5.27
C TYR A 623 -0.04 -29.48 4.28
N ARG A 624 -0.87 -30.54 4.37
CA ARG A 624 -2.09 -30.69 3.54
C ARG A 624 -3.10 -29.58 3.86
N LEU A 625 -3.38 -29.35 5.15
CA LEU A 625 -4.30 -28.28 5.57
C LEU A 625 -3.79 -26.89 5.14
N ARG A 626 -2.49 -26.62 5.27
CA ARG A 626 -1.86 -25.41 4.75
C ARG A 626 -2.05 -25.27 3.23
N ASP A 627 -1.92 -26.36 2.48
CA ASP A 627 -2.12 -26.34 1.03
C ASP A 627 -3.58 -26.02 0.66
N LEU A 628 -4.56 -26.54 1.38
CA LEU A 628 -5.97 -26.20 1.20
C LEU A 628 -6.27 -24.72 1.51
N LEU A 629 -5.52 -24.09 2.41
CA LEU A 629 -5.71 -22.71 2.86
C LEU A 629 -4.82 -21.68 2.14
N LYS A 630 -3.93 -22.09 1.22
CA LYS A 630 -2.91 -21.22 0.59
C LYS A 630 -3.44 -20.07 -0.26
N PHE A 631 -4.70 -20.12 -0.71
CA PHE A 631 -5.34 -19.02 -1.42
C PHE A 631 -6.14 -18.10 -0.49
N ASP A 632 -6.31 -18.50 0.76
CA ASP A 632 -6.98 -17.72 1.78
C ASP A 632 -6.00 -16.99 2.71
N PHE A 633 -4.82 -17.57 2.96
CA PHE A 633 -3.81 -17.04 3.87
C PHE A 633 -2.41 -16.99 3.23
N PHE A 634 -1.57 -16.11 3.76
CA PHE A 634 -0.17 -16.01 3.40
C PHE A 634 0.66 -16.80 4.41
N PHE A 635 1.25 -17.88 3.93
CA PHE A 635 2.13 -18.71 4.75
C PHE A 635 3.59 -18.44 4.42
N PRO A 636 4.49 -18.54 5.38
CA PRO A 636 5.92 -18.50 5.13
C PRO A 636 6.38 -19.72 4.31
N ASP A 637 7.64 -19.83 4.01
CA ASP A 637 8.18 -21.03 3.35
C ASP A 637 8.00 -22.29 4.21
N ARG A 638 8.34 -23.46 3.64
CA ARG A 638 8.13 -24.75 4.34
C ARG A 638 8.94 -24.87 5.63
N ILE A 639 10.14 -24.31 5.66
CA ILE A 639 11.05 -24.40 6.83
C ILE A 639 10.52 -23.53 7.95
N GLU A 640 10.18 -22.27 7.63
CA GLU A 640 9.61 -21.33 8.59
C GLU A 640 8.23 -21.79 9.09
N PHE A 641 7.41 -22.38 8.22
CA PHE A 641 6.13 -22.96 8.60
C PHE A 641 6.31 -24.14 9.57
N ALA A 642 7.26 -25.05 9.30
CA ALA A 642 7.55 -26.15 10.25
C ALA A 642 8.00 -25.61 11.61
N ALA A 643 8.84 -24.58 11.64
CA ALA A 643 9.26 -23.92 12.88
C ALA A 643 8.07 -23.29 13.62
N ALA A 644 7.13 -22.64 12.88
CA ALA A 644 5.92 -22.09 13.44
C ALA A 644 5.02 -23.19 14.05
N MET A 645 4.85 -24.31 13.35
CA MET A 645 4.10 -25.47 13.87
C MET A 645 4.73 -26.05 15.14
N SER A 646 6.07 -26.19 15.17
CA SER A 646 6.78 -26.65 16.36
C SER A 646 6.60 -25.68 17.54
N ALA A 647 6.62 -24.36 17.27
CA ALA A 647 6.36 -23.36 18.31
C ALA A 647 4.92 -23.43 18.82
N GLU A 648 3.93 -23.70 17.96
CA GLU A 648 2.55 -23.92 18.37
C GLU A 648 2.39 -25.21 19.19
N MET A 649 3.08 -26.29 18.80
CA MET A 649 3.04 -27.54 19.52
C MET A 649 3.56 -27.39 20.95
N LEU A 650 4.65 -26.63 21.15
CA LEU A 650 5.18 -26.30 22.48
C LEU A 650 4.19 -25.52 23.35
N LEU A 651 3.25 -24.77 22.75
CA LEU A 651 2.17 -24.08 23.47
C LEU A 651 1.03 -25.03 23.83
N VAL A 652 0.86 -26.14 23.11
CA VAL A 652 -0.09 -27.22 23.45
C VAL A 652 0.48 -28.07 24.57
N ASP A 653 1.67 -28.62 24.34
CA ASP A 653 2.35 -29.49 25.28
C ASP A 653 3.87 -29.32 25.17
N ARG A 654 4.51 -28.91 26.27
CA ARG A 654 5.97 -28.75 26.32
C ARG A 654 6.74 -30.04 26.11
N ASN A 655 6.11 -31.19 26.44
CA ASN A 655 6.69 -32.51 26.38
C ASN A 655 6.16 -33.33 25.21
N TRP A 656 5.63 -32.70 24.18
CA TRP A 656 4.99 -33.34 23.02
C TRP A 656 5.86 -34.43 22.36
N GLU A 657 7.18 -34.24 22.33
CA GLU A 657 8.14 -35.22 21.75
C GLU A 657 8.21 -36.54 22.54
N GLN A 658 7.71 -36.54 23.80
CA GLN A 658 7.72 -37.71 24.69
C GLN A 658 6.36 -38.41 24.70
N ARG A 659 5.39 -37.95 23.91
CA ARG A 659 4.06 -38.56 23.82
C ARG A 659 4.09 -39.76 22.89
N ASP A 660 3.43 -40.82 23.33
CA ASP A 660 3.34 -42.06 22.56
C ASP A 660 2.26 -42.03 21.47
N SER A 661 1.29 -41.12 21.58
CA SER A 661 0.15 -41.08 20.68
C SER A 661 -0.45 -39.68 20.46
N ALA A 662 -1.05 -39.44 19.31
CA ALA A 662 -1.81 -38.23 19.06
C ALA A 662 -3.05 -38.09 19.98
N ALA A 663 -3.57 -39.18 20.52
CA ALA A 663 -4.69 -39.13 21.49
C ALA A 663 -4.31 -38.39 22.78
N GLU A 664 -3.06 -38.53 23.26
CA GLU A 664 -2.57 -37.77 24.41
C GLU A 664 -2.49 -36.26 24.11
N LEU A 665 -2.13 -35.90 22.88
CA LEU A 665 -2.12 -34.51 22.46
C LEU A 665 -3.54 -33.94 22.35
N VAL A 666 -4.55 -34.75 22.01
CA VAL A 666 -5.97 -34.33 22.08
C VAL A 666 -6.37 -34.00 23.50
N CYS A 667 -5.93 -34.80 24.49
CA CYS A 667 -6.17 -34.49 25.91
C CYS A 667 -5.48 -33.17 26.30
N ALA A 668 -4.22 -32.98 25.90
CA ALA A 668 -3.48 -31.74 26.16
C ALA A 668 -4.16 -30.51 25.50
N LEU A 669 -4.72 -30.67 24.30
CA LEU A 669 -5.52 -29.62 23.64
C LEU A 669 -6.75 -29.25 24.49
N ALA A 670 -7.51 -30.24 24.92
CA ALA A 670 -8.72 -30.05 25.76
C ALA A 670 -8.37 -29.36 27.10
N ASP A 671 -7.29 -29.82 27.75
CA ASP A 671 -6.80 -29.25 29.03
C ASP A 671 -6.29 -27.80 28.87
N SER A 672 -5.81 -27.41 27.68
CA SER A 672 -5.35 -26.06 27.42
C SER A 672 -6.46 -25.03 27.53
N GLY A 673 -7.71 -25.40 27.33
CA GLY A 673 -8.86 -24.50 27.29
C GLY A 673 -8.83 -23.49 26.15
N PHE A 674 -7.92 -23.67 25.20
CA PHE A 674 -7.70 -22.74 24.07
C PHE A 674 -7.80 -23.50 22.75
N ILE A 675 -8.97 -23.46 22.13
CA ILE A 675 -9.30 -24.14 20.85
C ILE A 675 -9.73 -23.09 19.83
N MET A 676 -9.03 -23.04 18.70
CA MET A 676 -9.18 -22.00 17.70
C MET A 676 -9.77 -22.49 16.36
N ALA A 677 -9.65 -23.75 15.99
CA ALA A 677 -10.01 -24.23 14.66
C ALA A 677 -11.45 -23.86 14.24
N HIS A 678 -12.44 -24.07 15.11
CA HIS A 678 -13.83 -23.76 14.84
C HIS A 678 -14.13 -22.26 14.73
N ARG A 679 -13.32 -21.39 15.41
CA ARG A 679 -13.48 -19.94 15.41
C ARG A 679 -12.77 -19.27 14.24
N VAL A 680 -11.74 -19.91 13.69
CA VAL A 680 -10.78 -19.31 12.76
C VAL A 680 -10.97 -19.82 11.34
N VAL A 681 -11.01 -21.15 11.12
CA VAL A 681 -10.97 -21.72 9.77
C VAL A 681 -12.30 -22.29 9.27
N ARG A 682 -13.31 -22.37 10.15
CA ARG A 682 -14.63 -22.96 9.81
C ARG A 682 -15.23 -22.34 8.56
N SER A 683 -15.35 -21.02 8.52
CA SER A 683 -16.00 -20.33 7.41
C SER A 683 -15.26 -20.50 6.08
N PHE A 684 -13.95 -20.71 6.10
CA PHE A 684 -13.14 -20.93 4.90
C PHE A 684 -13.36 -22.35 4.36
N PHE A 685 -13.32 -23.37 5.21
CA PHE A 685 -13.60 -24.74 4.80
C PHE A 685 -15.06 -24.96 4.40
N ASP A 686 -16.01 -24.33 5.09
CA ASP A 686 -17.42 -24.34 4.69
C ASP A 686 -17.60 -23.73 3.29
N ALA A 687 -16.92 -22.62 2.97
CA ALA A 687 -16.96 -22.03 1.63
C ALA A 687 -16.32 -22.93 0.57
N GLN A 688 -15.20 -23.57 0.88
CA GLN A 688 -14.55 -24.55 0.01
C GLN A 688 -15.47 -25.76 -0.24
N LEU A 689 -16.18 -26.24 0.78
CA LEU A 689 -17.15 -27.33 0.66
C LEU A 689 -18.29 -26.97 -0.31
N VAL A 690 -18.86 -25.78 -0.24
CA VAL A 690 -19.87 -25.31 -1.19
C VAL A 690 -19.37 -25.41 -2.63
N VAL A 691 -18.15 -24.91 -2.88
CA VAL A 691 -17.54 -24.94 -4.22
C VAL A 691 -17.28 -26.39 -4.66
N ALA A 692 -16.72 -27.24 -3.77
CA ALA A 692 -16.41 -28.63 -4.09
C ALA A 692 -17.68 -29.45 -4.38
N GLU A 693 -18.76 -29.31 -3.60
CA GLU A 693 -20.03 -29.97 -3.86
C GLU A 693 -20.68 -29.52 -5.17
N ARG A 694 -20.57 -28.19 -5.48
CA ARG A 694 -21.10 -27.70 -6.76
C ARG A 694 -20.27 -28.19 -7.95
N LEU A 695 -18.93 -28.29 -7.80
CA LEU A 695 -18.06 -28.90 -8.81
C LEU A 695 -18.33 -30.38 -9.00
N ALA A 696 -18.53 -31.13 -7.92
CA ALA A 696 -18.87 -32.58 -7.99
C ALA A 696 -20.19 -32.84 -8.68
N ALA A 697 -21.16 -31.92 -8.59
CA ALA A 697 -22.46 -31.99 -9.27
C ALA A 697 -22.43 -31.44 -10.71
N ALA A 698 -21.35 -30.78 -11.15
CA ALA A 698 -21.23 -30.22 -12.49
C ALA A 698 -20.78 -31.27 -13.51
N ASP A 699 -21.25 -31.16 -14.77
CA ASP A 699 -20.77 -31.99 -15.86
C ASP A 699 -19.26 -31.86 -16.05
N PRO A 700 -18.44 -32.92 -15.92
CA PRO A 700 -17.01 -32.86 -16.06
C PRO A 700 -16.55 -32.55 -17.50
N ALA A 701 -17.41 -32.74 -18.51
CA ALA A 701 -17.13 -32.49 -19.91
C ALA A 701 -17.43 -31.04 -20.33
N ALA A 702 -18.19 -30.28 -19.53
CA ALA A 702 -18.60 -28.94 -19.88
C ALA A 702 -17.57 -27.90 -19.42
N PRO A 703 -17.26 -26.89 -20.25
CA PRO A 703 -16.43 -25.77 -19.85
C PRO A 703 -17.16 -24.92 -18.78
N LEU A 704 -16.42 -24.42 -17.80
CA LEU A 704 -16.96 -23.70 -16.65
C LEU A 704 -16.87 -22.19 -16.86
N ASP A 705 -18.02 -21.48 -16.91
CA ASP A 705 -18.07 -20.04 -16.78
C ASP A 705 -17.89 -19.63 -15.31
N ARG A 706 -16.78 -18.96 -15.00
CA ARG A 706 -16.41 -18.63 -13.61
C ARG A 706 -17.42 -17.72 -12.92
N LYS A 707 -17.99 -16.75 -13.64
CA LYS A 707 -18.93 -15.81 -13.05
C LYS A 707 -20.26 -16.51 -12.73
N GLN A 708 -20.80 -17.20 -13.70
CA GLN A 708 -22.04 -17.99 -13.51
C GLN A 708 -21.86 -19.01 -12.39
N PHE A 709 -20.73 -19.71 -12.34
CA PHE A 709 -20.44 -20.71 -11.31
C PHE A 709 -20.41 -20.10 -9.89
N ILE A 710 -19.82 -18.91 -9.69
CA ILE A 710 -19.85 -18.22 -8.40
C ILE A 710 -21.28 -17.82 -8.02
N ASP A 711 -22.10 -17.37 -8.97
CA ASP A 711 -23.50 -17.04 -8.72
C ASP A 711 -24.31 -18.28 -8.32
N GLU A 712 -24.04 -19.44 -8.94
CA GLU A 712 -24.59 -20.73 -8.54
C GLU A 712 -24.13 -21.16 -7.14
N CYS A 713 -22.85 -20.99 -6.81
CA CYS A 713 -22.35 -21.27 -5.45
C CYS A 713 -23.02 -20.38 -4.38
N LEU A 714 -23.35 -19.13 -4.69
CA LEU A 714 -24.12 -18.28 -3.78
C LEU A 714 -25.53 -18.85 -3.52
N ALA A 715 -26.19 -19.39 -4.53
CA ALA A 715 -27.50 -20.02 -4.39
C ALA A 715 -27.40 -21.33 -3.59
N VAL A 716 -26.43 -22.20 -3.91
CA VAL A 716 -26.18 -23.48 -3.20
C VAL A 716 -25.81 -23.22 -1.74
N GLY A 717 -24.91 -22.25 -1.47
CA GLY A 717 -24.51 -21.89 -0.10
C GLY A 717 -25.69 -21.41 0.75
N ARG A 718 -26.61 -20.62 0.18
CA ARG A 718 -27.85 -20.24 0.86
C ARG A 718 -28.75 -21.43 1.15
N GLN A 719 -28.88 -22.39 0.21
CA GLN A 719 -29.62 -23.61 0.44
C GLN A 719 -28.99 -24.42 1.57
N MET A 720 -27.67 -24.62 1.56
CA MET A 720 -26.95 -25.35 2.60
C MET A 720 -27.10 -24.72 3.99
N LEU A 721 -27.12 -23.39 4.07
CA LEU A 721 -27.43 -22.65 5.33
C LEU A 721 -28.84 -22.99 5.83
N LEU A 722 -29.85 -22.91 4.96
CA LEU A 722 -31.24 -23.22 5.33
C LEU A 722 -31.40 -24.69 5.80
N GLN A 723 -30.52 -25.57 5.33
CA GLN A 723 -30.44 -26.96 5.73
C GLN A 723 -29.56 -27.20 6.96
N GLN A 724 -29.01 -26.15 7.57
CA GLN A 724 -28.04 -26.20 8.69
C GLN A 724 -26.79 -27.06 8.40
N ARG A 725 -26.39 -27.10 7.13
CA ARG A 725 -25.18 -27.80 6.68
C ARG A 725 -23.93 -26.90 6.72
N LEU A 726 -24.13 -25.62 6.83
CA LEU A 726 -23.07 -24.62 7.06
C LEU A 726 -23.29 -23.97 8.43
N HIS A 727 -22.17 -23.59 9.04
CA HIS A 727 -22.20 -23.02 10.39
C HIS A 727 -22.79 -21.62 10.44
N SER A 728 -22.43 -20.76 9.47
CA SER A 728 -22.78 -19.34 9.52
C SER A 728 -22.87 -18.73 8.12
N THR A 729 -23.67 -17.66 8.01
CA THR A 729 -23.85 -16.88 6.79
C THR A 729 -22.55 -16.32 6.23
N GLU A 730 -21.52 -16.11 7.06
CA GLU A 730 -20.22 -15.59 6.64
C GLU A 730 -19.48 -16.50 5.64
N SER A 731 -19.80 -17.79 5.62
CA SER A 731 -19.26 -18.75 4.64
C SER A 731 -19.80 -18.53 3.23
N VAL A 732 -20.94 -17.85 3.08
CA VAL A 732 -21.58 -17.58 1.79
C VAL A 732 -21.10 -16.24 1.24
N SER A 733 -19.91 -16.26 0.67
CA SER A 733 -19.23 -15.06 0.17
C SER A 733 -18.60 -15.31 -1.19
N SER A 734 -18.90 -14.45 -2.17
CA SER A 734 -18.29 -14.50 -3.51
C SER A 734 -16.75 -14.41 -3.50
N GLU A 735 -16.17 -13.74 -2.51
CA GLU A 735 -14.72 -13.65 -2.35
C GLU A 735 -14.13 -14.99 -1.87
N LEU A 736 -14.75 -15.65 -0.88
CA LEU A 736 -14.32 -16.97 -0.40
C LEU A 736 -14.50 -18.04 -1.48
N PHE A 737 -15.61 -18.01 -2.21
CA PHE A 737 -15.83 -18.94 -3.33
C PHE A 737 -14.81 -18.72 -4.45
N SER A 738 -14.40 -17.46 -4.70
CA SER A 738 -13.34 -17.17 -5.68
C SER A 738 -11.99 -17.73 -5.26
N SER A 739 -11.68 -17.71 -3.96
CA SER A 739 -10.45 -18.34 -3.42
C SER A 739 -10.53 -19.87 -3.53
N ALA A 740 -11.66 -20.47 -3.18
CA ALA A 740 -11.90 -21.91 -3.31
C ALA A 740 -11.84 -22.39 -4.77
N LEU A 741 -12.37 -21.59 -5.70
CA LEU A 741 -12.29 -21.92 -7.14
C LEU A 741 -10.84 -21.87 -7.66
N LYS A 742 -10.01 -20.97 -7.17
CA LYS A 742 -8.56 -20.96 -7.49
C LYS A 742 -7.85 -22.18 -6.92
N LEU A 743 -8.23 -22.63 -5.73
CA LEU A 743 -7.70 -23.87 -5.17
C LEU A 743 -8.06 -25.06 -6.08
N ALA A 744 -9.33 -25.17 -6.48
CA ALA A 744 -9.80 -26.20 -7.40
C ALA A 744 -9.06 -26.14 -8.76
N GLU A 745 -8.81 -24.93 -9.30
CA GLU A 745 -8.00 -24.72 -10.51
C GLU A 745 -6.56 -25.21 -10.33
N ASN A 746 -5.95 -24.86 -9.23
CA ASN A 746 -4.58 -25.28 -8.90
C ASN A 746 -4.47 -26.81 -8.74
N HIS A 747 -5.51 -27.46 -8.28
CA HIS A 747 -5.60 -28.92 -8.21
C HIS A 747 -6.02 -29.56 -9.54
N GLY A 748 -6.16 -28.80 -10.64
CA GLY A 748 -6.56 -29.32 -11.96
C GLY A 748 -8.00 -29.86 -12.00
N LEU A 749 -8.91 -29.27 -11.20
CA LEU A 749 -10.29 -29.71 -11.10
C LEU A 749 -11.26 -28.94 -12.02
N LEU A 750 -10.76 -27.97 -12.79
CA LEU A 750 -11.57 -27.15 -13.69
C LEU A 750 -11.43 -27.53 -15.16
N ASP A 751 -10.34 -28.18 -15.55
CA ASP A 751 -10.04 -28.51 -16.94
C ASP A 751 -10.79 -29.76 -17.37
N PRO A 752 -11.72 -29.71 -18.37
CA PRO A 752 -12.48 -30.86 -18.88
C PRO A 752 -11.61 -32.00 -19.43
N GLY A 753 -10.35 -31.72 -19.81
CA GLY A 753 -9.41 -32.74 -20.29
C GLY A 753 -8.72 -33.55 -19.19
N THR A 754 -8.96 -33.26 -17.93
CA THR A 754 -8.28 -33.93 -16.80
C THR A 754 -8.84 -35.35 -16.61
N PRO A 755 -7.98 -36.40 -16.55
CA PRO A 755 -8.42 -37.75 -16.26
C PRO A 755 -9.14 -37.87 -14.91
N ASP A 756 -10.17 -38.71 -14.83
CA ASP A 756 -10.93 -39.00 -13.61
C ASP A 756 -11.50 -37.77 -12.88
N LEU A 757 -11.73 -36.67 -13.62
CA LEU A 757 -12.13 -35.36 -13.09
C LEU A 757 -13.35 -35.48 -12.15
N ALA A 758 -14.38 -36.26 -12.54
CA ALA A 758 -15.56 -36.42 -11.71
C ALA A 758 -15.29 -37.14 -10.37
N GLN A 759 -14.34 -38.08 -10.36
CA GLN A 759 -13.93 -38.75 -9.12
C GLN A 759 -13.11 -37.81 -8.24
N ARG A 760 -12.14 -37.15 -8.80
CA ARG A 760 -11.27 -36.18 -8.06
C ARG A 760 -12.07 -35.00 -7.44
N ARG A 761 -13.15 -34.54 -8.13
CA ARG A 761 -14.07 -33.54 -7.59
C ARG A 761 -14.83 -34.06 -6.38
N ARG A 762 -15.28 -35.33 -6.42
CA ARG A 762 -15.93 -35.98 -5.27
C ARG A 762 -14.98 -36.21 -4.11
N GLU A 763 -13.77 -36.66 -4.38
CA GLU A 763 -12.72 -36.84 -3.36
C GLU A 763 -12.45 -35.55 -2.59
N LEU A 764 -12.32 -34.41 -3.28
CA LEU A 764 -12.15 -33.11 -2.61
C LEU A 764 -13.39 -32.77 -1.74
N ALA A 765 -14.61 -33.03 -2.21
CA ALA A 765 -15.80 -32.75 -1.42
C ALA A 765 -15.87 -33.65 -0.17
N ASP A 766 -15.47 -34.91 -0.27
CA ASP A 766 -15.43 -35.87 0.85
C ASP A 766 -14.35 -35.49 1.88
N GLU A 767 -13.17 -35.07 1.41
CA GLU A 767 -12.09 -34.55 2.27
C GLU A 767 -12.60 -33.34 3.08
N LEU A 768 -13.24 -32.37 2.43
CA LEU A 768 -13.73 -31.17 3.10
C LEU A 768 -14.88 -31.46 4.09
N ARG A 769 -15.74 -32.46 3.82
CA ARG A 769 -16.74 -32.94 4.80
C ARG A 769 -16.06 -33.53 6.03
N THR A 770 -15.02 -34.33 5.83
CA THR A 770 -14.25 -34.91 6.92
C THR A 770 -13.60 -33.83 7.78
N ILE A 771 -12.98 -32.82 7.15
CA ILE A 771 -12.43 -31.65 7.85
C ILE A 771 -13.55 -30.93 8.64
N GLY A 772 -14.72 -30.73 8.04
CA GLY A 772 -15.88 -30.13 8.73
C GLY A 772 -16.29 -30.89 9.99
N THR A 773 -16.23 -32.23 9.97
CA THR A 773 -16.50 -33.10 11.15
C THR A 773 -15.42 -32.90 12.22
N ARG A 774 -14.14 -32.84 11.83
CA ARG A 774 -13.03 -32.57 12.75
C ARG A 774 -13.14 -31.18 13.39
N ILE A 775 -13.53 -30.16 12.64
CA ILE A 775 -13.79 -28.81 13.17
C ILE A 775 -14.91 -28.84 14.20
N SER A 776 -15.97 -29.65 13.97
CA SER A 776 -17.06 -29.81 14.93
C SER A 776 -16.59 -30.54 16.19
N ARG A 777 -15.67 -31.51 16.06
CA ARG A 777 -15.02 -32.17 17.19
C ARG A 777 -14.14 -31.18 17.99
N ALA A 778 -13.37 -30.33 17.31
CA ALA A 778 -12.60 -29.26 17.97
C ALA A 778 -13.52 -28.31 18.74
N ALA A 779 -14.65 -27.92 18.18
CA ALA A 779 -15.65 -27.09 18.87
C ALA A 779 -16.22 -27.76 20.13
N ALA A 780 -16.39 -29.08 20.13
CA ALA A 780 -16.85 -29.84 21.31
C ALA A 780 -15.79 -29.93 22.42
N LEU A 781 -14.51 -29.80 22.09
CA LEU A 781 -13.41 -29.75 23.06
C LEU A 781 -13.33 -28.37 23.76
N ASP A 782 -13.82 -27.30 23.11
CA ASP A 782 -13.79 -25.96 23.67
C ASP A 782 -14.73 -25.81 24.88
N PRO A 783 -14.22 -25.51 26.07
CA PRO A 783 -15.04 -25.36 27.28
C PRO A 783 -16.11 -24.25 27.13
N SER A 784 -15.80 -23.19 26.42
CA SER A 784 -16.69 -22.04 26.21
C SER A 784 -17.90 -22.35 25.31
N ASN A 785 -17.86 -23.44 24.53
CA ASN A 785 -18.99 -23.92 23.72
C ASN A 785 -19.93 -24.86 24.51
N ARG A 786 -19.54 -25.35 25.67
CA ARG A 786 -20.40 -26.15 26.53
C ARG A 786 -21.50 -25.24 27.08
N ALA A 787 -22.77 -25.66 26.98
CA ALA A 787 -23.85 -24.98 27.67
C ALA A 787 -23.54 -24.94 29.18
N PRO A 788 -23.81 -23.80 29.86
CA PRO A 788 -23.66 -23.77 31.33
C PRO A 788 -24.49 -24.93 31.90
N GLN A 789 -23.82 -25.78 32.62
CA GLN A 789 -24.52 -26.79 33.41
C GLN A 789 -25.36 -26.00 34.41
N GLY A 790 -26.66 -26.02 34.22
CA GLY A 790 -27.60 -25.27 35.03
C GLY A 790 -27.35 -25.65 36.53
N THR A 791 -26.88 -24.70 37.29
CA THR A 791 -27.12 -24.68 38.71
C THR A 791 -28.62 -24.48 38.88
N VAL A 792 -29.30 -25.59 39.09
CA VAL A 792 -30.73 -25.68 39.51
C VAL A 792 -30.89 -24.96 40.82
#